data_676b8919b9f89e2e1e32b7d176a22c95
#
_entry.id   676b8919b9f89e2e1e32b7d176a22c95
#
_cell.length_a   1.000
_cell.length_b   1.000
_cell.length_c   1.000
_cell.angle_alpha   90.00
_cell.angle_beta   90.00
_cell.angle_gamma   90.00
#
_symmetry.space_group_name_H-M   'P 1'
#
loop_
_entity.id
_entity.type
_entity.pdbx_description
1 polymer ?
#
loop_
_entity_poly.entity_id
_entity_poly.type
_entity_poly.pdbx_seq_one_letter_code
_entity_poly.pdbx_strand_id
1 'polypeptide(L)'
;MKLRSFLAAVALLFTTSAVAQQYKYATVPGDPMQTRIYTLDNGLKVYLSVNKEKPRLQTYIAVRTGSRNDPAETTGLAHYLEHLMFKGSTHFGSSDVVAEAPLLDSIQNRFEAYRRLTDKAARKKAYHEIDSISQLAAKYNIPNEYDKLMASIGAEGTNAYTSNDVTCYVEDIPSNEIGTWAKIESDRFKNMVIRGFHTELEAVYEEFNIGLAKDNNKEWNALAAKLFPGHPYGTQTTIGTQEHLKNPSILNIKNYYNRYYVPNNVAICMAGDFDPDKVVAIIDKYFGDWKKNDQLSRPEYAPVRDLTAPVDTTVVGLEAENLMMGWKAQGAASYQADTLDVITNMLSNGKAGIFDLNLNAPMKVQAAQAGYMGMADYGQFILIGMPKQGQSMEEVRKLMLAEIDKLKKGQFADNLLPAVVNNMKLDYYRSLQDNSSRADKFVDAFINGKKWSDEVNRLDRISKMTRQQIVDFANRFFLDNYVTVFKRQGNDTTIHKIEKPSITPIPTNNDKRSQFLQEVVNLKADPIQPSFVDYKKDLTKAVTKKGVEVLYKQNTEDELFTLAFHYPFGTKSDNRYEIAAGYLDYVGTAKLSNQKLNQLFYDLACSYKVNVGGDAIDIVLTGLNSSMPKALRLLETVLNEAKANKATWNQFVELLLKSRADAKSNQGANFSALRYYGMYGKYNAYTNQMSEKELRAANPQTLLNLLRDLKTKKHTLLYYGPTKEADLDALVSKVHLTPKTLAPAPAAKEYTALRTTDNEVWIAPYDAKNIYLMMLHNEGAKWNADKAAIEALFNEYFGGGMNAIVFQELREARGLAYSASASYSRPARPQDDEMFFTYIITQNDKMMDCVNEFLNLLNNTPEREANFKLAQQALIKSLATARTTKFGVLASYLRAKKMGLDYDLNQKIYETLPKLQLKDVMNFAKENIANKNYRYLILGDEKNLDMKALEKIATVKCFTTNEIFGE
;
A
#
# COMPACT_ATOMS: atom_id res chain seq x y z
N MET A 1 56.66 3.59 -76.37
CA MET A 1 56.61 5.07 -76.22
C MET A 1 55.49 5.41 -75.28
N LYS A 2 55.89 6.05 -74.13
CA LYS A 2 55.05 6.70 -73.10
C LYS A 2 54.17 5.87 -72.11
N LEU A 3 54.78 5.58 -71.01
CA LEU A 3 54.27 5.34 -69.68
C LEU A 3 53.31 6.47 -69.21
N ARG A 4 52.20 6.15 -68.61
CA ARG A 4 51.53 7.02 -67.66
C ARG A 4 51.10 6.24 -66.39
N SER A 5 51.76 6.60 -65.33
CA SER A 5 51.53 6.16 -63.95
C SER A 5 50.15 6.59 -63.49
N PHE A 6 49.43 5.69 -62.85
CA PHE A 6 48.30 6.02 -62.03
C PHE A 6 48.64 5.66 -60.57
N LEU A 7 48.89 6.65 -59.75
CA LEU A 7 48.91 6.53 -58.28
C LEU A 7 47.46 6.37 -57.80
N ALA A 8 47.12 5.23 -57.26
CA ALA A 8 45.91 5.04 -56.50
C ALA A 8 46.21 5.29 -55.00
N ALA A 9 45.71 6.38 -54.46
CA ALA A 9 45.74 6.65 -53.06
C ALA A 9 44.68 5.76 -52.38
N VAL A 10 45.12 4.75 -51.61
CA VAL A 10 44.27 3.98 -50.71
C VAL A 10 44.08 4.81 -49.46
N ALA A 11 42.94 5.47 -49.33
CA ALA A 11 42.47 6.03 -48.10
C ALA A 11 42.03 4.90 -47.16
N LEU A 12 42.84 4.58 -46.16
CA LEU A 12 42.41 3.75 -45.01
C LEU A 12 41.38 4.54 -44.23
N LEU A 13 40.11 4.23 -44.41
CA LEU A 13 39.03 4.58 -43.49
C LEU A 13 39.21 3.70 -42.25
N PHE A 14 39.80 4.23 -41.20
CA PHE A 14 39.67 3.68 -39.86
C PHE A 14 38.23 3.90 -39.44
N THR A 15 37.34 2.93 -39.71
CA THR A 15 36.11 2.82 -38.95
C THR A 15 36.49 2.36 -37.54
N THR A 16 36.55 3.29 -36.61
CA THR A 16 36.54 2.93 -35.20
C THR A 16 35.19 2.29 -34.94
N SER A 17 35.11 0.97 -35.09
CA SER A 17 34.03 0.20 -34.48
C SER A 17 34.16 0.40 -32.98
N ALA A 18 33.30 1.21 -32.41
CA ALA A 18 33.10 1.21 -30.97
C ALA A 18 32.69 -0.22 -30.63
N VAL A 19 33.62 -0.99 -30.07
CA VAL A 19 33.28 -2.28 -29.46
C VAL A 19 32.37 -1.94 -28.33
N ALA A 20 31.08 -2.20 -28.48
CA ALA A 20 30.13 -2.06 -27.39
C ALA A 20 30.65 -2.90 -26.23
N GLN A 21 30.90 -2.28 -25.09
CA GLN A 21 31.33 -2.98 -23.89
C GLN A 21 30.32 -4.05 -23.56
N GLN A 22 30.71 -5.31 -23.66
CA GLN A 22 29.79 -6.43 -23.38
C GLN A 22 29.81 -6.74 -21.88
N TYR A 23 28.78 -6.32 -21.18
CA TYR A 23 28.59 -6.62 -19.77
C TYR A 23 28.29 -8.09 -19.55
N LYS A 24 29.06 -8.75 -18.68
CA LYS A 24 28.79 -10.14 -18.28
C LYS A 24 27.64 -10.20 -17.29
N TYR A 25 26.72 -11.13 -17.49
CA TYR A 25 25.61 -11.38 -16.58
C TYR A 25 25.41 -12.88 -16.32
N ALA A 26 24.82 -13.19 -15.17
CA ALA A 26 24.37 -14.52 -14.82
C ALA A 26 22.89 -14.68 -15.14
N THR A 27 22.49 -15.88 -15.54
CA THR A 27 21.10 -16.30 -15.72
C THR A 27 20.89 -17.64 -15.06
N VAL A 28 19.64 -18.01 -14.81
CA VAL A 28 19.26 -19.31 -14.28
C VAL A 28 18.36 -20.00 -15.31
N PRO A 29 18.70 -21.22 -15.78
CA PRO A 29 17.82 -21.96 -16.68
C PRO A 29 16.45 -22.20 -16.05
N GLY A 30 15.39 -22.00 -16.84
CA GLY A 30 14.01 -22.17 -16.38
C GLY A 30 13.44 -20.99 -15.57
N ASP A 31 14.17 -19.90 -15.45
CA ASP A 31 13.66 -18.67 -14.83
C ASP A 31 12.52 -18.06 -15.66
N PRO A 32 11.27 -18.02 -15.16
CA PRO A 32 10.13 -17.46 -15.90
C PRO A 32 10.24 -15.94 -16.08
N MET A 33 11.05 -15.27 -15.28
CA MET A 33 11.30 -13.82 -15.37
C MET A 33 12.45 -13.50 -16.33
N GLN A 34 13.20 -14.52 -16.83
CA GLN A 34 14.38 -14.36 -17.70
C GLN A 34 15.39 -13.35 -17.13
N THR A 35 15.59 -13.41 -15.82
CA THR A 35 16.40 -12.43 -15.08
C THR A 35 17.84 -12.40 -15.56
N ARG A 36 18.37 -11.20 -15.80
CA ARG A 36 19.81 -10.96 -15.96
C ARG A 36 20.38 -10.32 -14.72
N ILE A 37 21.43 -10.91 -14.16
CA ILE A 37 22.09 -10.43 -12.95
C ILE A 37 23.49 -10.00 -13.29
N TYR A 38 23.76 -8.70 -13.18
CA TYR A 38 25.06 -8.11 -13.42
C TYR A 38 25.75 -7.79 -12.09
N THR A 39 27.06 -7.77 -12.10
CA THR A 39 27.88 -7.23 -11.02
C THR A 39 28.90 -6.29 -11.65
N LEU A 40 28.81 -5.01 -11.37
CA LEU A 40 29.73 -4.00 -11.88
C LEU A 40 31.09 -4.09 -11.15
N ASP A 41 32.13 -3.49 -11.70
CA ASP A 41 33.51 -3.54 -11.16
C ASP A 41 33.63 -3.00 -9.74
N ASN A 42 32.74 -2.04 -9.36
CA ASN A 42 32.64 -1.51 -8.01
C ASN A 42 31.80 -2.37 -7.04
N GLY A 43 31.31 -3.52 -7.50
CA GLY A 43 30.52 -4.47 -6.71
C GLY A 43 29.02 -4.24 -6.69
N LEU A 44 28.51 -3.20 -7.36
CA LEU A 44 27.08 -2.93 -7.46
C LEU A 44 26.38 -4.10 -8.21
N LYS A 45 25.31 -4.63 -7.60
CA LYS A 45 24.47 -5.65 -8.20
C LYS A 45 23.32 -4.99 -9.01
N VAL A 46 23.04 -5.55 -10.18
CA VAL A 46 21.92 -5.09 -11.01
C VAL A 46 21.09 -6.29 -11.44
N TYR A 47 19.82 -6.33 -11.06
CA TYR A 47 18.85 -7.35 -11.41
C TYR A 47 17.85 -6.77 -12.41
N LEU A 48 17.71 -7.38 -13.56
CA LEU A 48 16.86 -6.89 -14.65
C LEU A 48 15.89 -7.98 -15.12
N SER A 49 14.60 -7.67 -15.19
CA SER A 49 13.54 -8.51 -15.76
C SER A 49 12.66 -7.71 -16.71
N VAL A 50 12.55 -8.13 -17.97
CA VAL A 50 11.76 -7.43 -18.98
C VAL A 50 10.29 -7.83 -18.88
N ASN A 51 9.41 -6.81 -18.87
CA ASN A 51 7.96 -6.95 -18.97
C ASN A 51 7.40 -5.78 -19.79
N LYS A 52 6.92 -6.04 -20.99
CA LYS A 52 6.51 -5.02 -21.97
C LYS A 52 5.03 -4.63 -21.90
N GLU A 53 4.31 -4.99 -20.84
CA GLU A 53 2.88 -4.73 -20.74
C GLU A 53 2.55 -3.21 -20.71
N LYS A 54 3.41 -2.43 -20.08
CA LYS A 54 3.28 -0.96 -19.98
C LYS A 54 4.63 -0.32 -20.28
N PRO A 55 4.69 0.86 -20.92
CA PRO A 55 5.94 1.58 -21.16
C PRO A 55 6.46 2.26 -19.90
N ARG A 56 6.54 1.51 -18.83
CA ARG A 56 7.00 1.91 -17.51
C ARG A 56 7.88 0.83 -16.91
N LEU A 57 8.67 1.19 -15.94
CA LEU A 57 9.46 0.24 -15.18
C LEU A 57 9.48 0.59 -13.69
N GLN A 58 9.43 -0.44 -12.86
CA GLN A 58 9.63 -0.36 -11.44
C GLN A 58 11.11 -0.40 -11.13
N THR A 59 11.59 0.53 -10.30
CA THR A 59 12.97 0.60 -9.84
C THR A 59 13.01 0.47 -8.32
N TYR A 60 13.90 -0.39 -7.83
CA TYR A 60 14.22 -0.50 -6.41
C TYR A 60 15.72 -0.37 -6.23
N ILE A 61 16.16 0.57 -5.40
CA ILE A 61 17.55 0.65 -4.95
C ILE A 61 17.58 0.14 -3.52
N ALA A 62 18.02 -1.10 -3.35
CA ALA A 62 18.02 -1.80 -2.08
C ALA A 62 19.39 -1.74 -1.42
N VAL A 63 19.48 -1.12 -0.26
CA VAL A 63 20.69 -1.11 0.59
C VAL A 63 20.57 -2.25 1.60
N ARG A 64 21.55 -3.14 1.66
CA ARG A 64 21.57 -4.28 2.58
C ARG A 64 21.96 -3.85 3.99
N THR A 65 21.14 -2.99 4.58
CA THR A 65 21.27 -2.47 5.93
C THR A 65 19.92 -1.92 6.40
N GLY A 66 19.62 -2.04 7.68
CA GLY A 66 18.40 -1.56 8.29
C GLY A 66 18.60 -1.35 9.79
N SER A 67 17.51 -1.30 10.55
CA SER A 67 17.52 -0.95 11.98
C SER A 67 18.36 -1.92 12.84
N ARG A 68 18.57 -3.17 12.42
CA ARG A 68 19.45 -4.07 13.16
C ARG A 68 20.92 -3.60 13.19
N ASN A 69 21.31 -2.72 12.26
CA ASN A 69 22.66 -2.18 12.18
C ASN A 69 22.79 -0.81 12.87
N ASP A 70 21.71 -0.30 13.48
CA ASP A 70 21.77 0.93 14.27
C ASP A 70 22.71 0.76 15.46
N PRO A 71 23.47 1.80 15.84
CA PRO A 71 24.14 1.82 17.12
C PRO A 71 23.10 1.72 18.26
N ALA A 72 23.40 0.89 19.27
CA ALA A 72 22.46 0.63 20.35
C ALA A 72 22.05 1.89 21.14
N GLU A 73 22.91 2.92 21.13
CA GLU A 73 22.69 4.21 21.79
C GLU A 73 21.96 5.26 20.92
N THR A 74 21.67 4.91 19.64
CA THR A 74 20.96 5.80 18.69
C THR A 74 20.10 4.99 17.73
N THR A 75 19.18 4.18 18.26
CA THR A 75 18.25 3.39 17.45
C THR A 75 17.24 4.27 16.68
N GLY A 76 16.74 3.78 15.57
CA GLY A 76 15.90 4.54 14.63
C GLY A 76 16.71 5.31 13.60
N LEU A 77 18.05 5.15 13.61
CA LEU A 77 18.95 5.90 12.76
C LEU A 77 18.82 5.51 11.29
N ALA A 78 18.67 4.22 10.98
CA ALA A 78 18.47 3.74 9.60
C ALA A 78 17.22 4.37 8.96
N HIS A 79 16.11 4.37 9.70
CA HIS A 79 14.86 4.98 9.27
C HIS A 79 14.97 6.51 9.13
N TYR A 80 15.62 7.16 10.07
CA TYR A 80 15.82 8.60 9.98
C TYR A 80 16.74 8.98 8.80
N LEU A 81 17.79 8.20 8.53
CA LEU A 81 18.63 8.39 7.34
C LEU A 81 17.80 8.22 6.04
N GLU A 82 16.88 7.27 5.99
CA GLU A 82 15.96 7.11 4.87
C GLU A 82 15.26 8.44 4.55
N HIS A 83 14.65 9.10 5.55
CA HIS A 83 14.02 10.41 5.39
C HIS A 83 15.00 11.48 4.90
N LEU A 84 16.20 11.51 5.47
CA LEU A 84 17.22 12.50 5.12
C LEU A 84 17.76 12.34 3.69
N MET A 85 17.67 11.15 3.11
CA MET A 85 18.04 10.90 1.71
C MET A 85 17.15 11.67 0.71
N PHE A 86 15.98 12.13 1.11
CA PHE A 86 15.10 12.97 0.29
C PHE A 86 15.43 14.47 0.35
N LYS A 87 16.35 14.88 1.23
CA LYS A 87 16.64 16.31 1.47
C LYS A 87 17.69 16.91 0.54
N GLY A 88 18.28 16.09 -0.33
CA GLY A 88 19.15 16.56 -1.40
C GLY A 88 20.62 16.11 -1.32
N SER A 89 21.40 16.63 -2.23
CA SER A 89 22.81 16.30 -2.42
C SER A 89 23.67 17.58 -2.41
N THR A 90 24.93 17.44 -2.78
CA THR A 90 25.80 18.60 -3.04
C THR A 90 25.41 19.38 -4.31
N HIS A 91 24.50 18.87 -5.14
CA HIS A 91 24.10 19.50 -6.41
C HIS A 91 22.64 19.94 -6.42
N PHE A 92 21.78 19.36 -5.59
CA PHE A 92 20.37 19.77 -5.47
C PHE A 92 19.93 19.84 -4.01
N GLY A 93 18.80 20.48 -3.73
CA GLY A 93 18.28 20.69 -2.38
C GLY A 93 18.81 21.98 -1.71
N SER A 94 19.67 22.73 -2.36
CA SER A 94 20.17 24.04 -1.89
C SER A 94 20.36 25.03 -3.04
N SER A 95 20.11 26.29 -2.76
CA SER A 95 20.37 27.39 -3.69
C SER A 95 21.84 27.87 -3.68
N ASP A 96 22.56 27.58 -2.60
CA ASP A 96 24.01 27.87 -2.45
C ASP A 96 24.63 26.92 -1.43
N VAL A 97 25.16 25.80 -1.92
CA VAL A 97 25.78 24.75 -1.11
C VAL A 97 27.02 25.24 -0.36
N VAL A 98 27.79 26.17 -0.95
CA VAL A 98 29.02 26.70 -0.35
C VAL A 98 28.72 27.59 0.85
N ALA A 99 27.73 28.46 0.75
CA ALA A 99 27.26 29.30 1.85
C ALA A 99 26.56 28.51 2.94
N GLU A 100 25.83 27.40 2.58
CA GLU A 100 25.10 26.52 3.49
C GLU A 100 26.03 25.65 4.35
N ALA A 101 27.11 25.10 3.78
CA ALA A 101 27.98 24.08 4.39
C ALA A 101 28.47 24.43 5.81
N PRO A 102 29.02 25.62 6.10
CA PRO A 102 29.48 25.94 7.47
C PRO A 102 28.34 26.02 8.49
N LEU A 103 27.11 26.31 8.05
CA LEU A 103 25.93 26.31 8.92
C LEU A 103 25.52 24.88 9.29
N LEU A 104 25.55 23.96 8.32
CA LEU A 104 25.28 22.55 8.54
C LEU A 104 26.31 21.91 9.49
N ASP A 105 27.59 22.24 9.37
CA ASP A 105 28.65 21.79 10.29
C ASP A 105 28.42 22.35 11.70
N SER A 106 28.02 23.63 11.81
CA SER A 106 27.66 24.22 13.11
C SER A 106 26.46 23.49 13.75
N ILE A 107 25.40 23.19 12.98
CA ILE A 107 24.24 22.42 13.45
C ILE A 107 24.67 21.05 13.95
N GLN A 108 25.49 20.31 13.21
CA GLN A 108 26.03 19.01 13.63
C GLN A 108 26.75 19.11 14.98
N ASN A 109 27.70 20.03 15.09
CA ASN A 109 28.50 20.21 16.32
C ASN A 109 27.63 20.57 17.53
N ARG A 110 26.58 21.36 17.33
CA ARG A 110 25.63 21.72 18.40
C ARG A 110 24.74 20.56 18.79
N PHE A 111 24.27 19.71 17.85
CA PHE A 111 23.55 18.49 18.20
C PHE A 111 24.43 17.52 19.00
N GLU A 112 25.71 17.34 18.63
CA GLU A 112 26.62 16.49 19.39
C GLU A 112 26.91 17.04 20.79
N ALA A 113 26.93 18.37 20.98
CA ALA A 113 27.02 18.99 22.30
C ALA A 113 25.71 18.85 23.09
N TYR A 114 24.56 19.09 22.44
CA TYR A 114 23.21 18.95 23.02
C TYR A 114 22.96 17.57 23.64
N ARG A 115 23.40 16.50 22.99
CA ARG A 115 23.25 15.12 23.46
C ARG A 115 23.89 14.85 24.82
N ARG A 116 24.92 15.63 25.18
CA ARG A 116 25.66 15.47 26.44
C ARG A 116 25.03 16.24 27.61
N LEU A 117 24.07 17.09 27.33
CA LEU A 117 23.41 17.90 28.35
C LEU A 117 22.28 17.11 29.02
N THR A 118 22.22 17.15 30.34
CA THR A 118 21.21 16.51 31.19
C THR A 118 20.28 17.54 31.86
N ASP A 119 20.75 18.76 32.10
CA ASP A 119 19.94 19.83 32.67
C ASP A 119 18.92 20.37 31.67
N LYS A 120 17.64 20.43 32.11
CA LYS A 120 16.51 20.84 31.24
C LYS A 120 16.66 22.26 30.71
N ALA A 121 17.13 23.21 31.53
CA ALA A 121 17.25 24.61 31.12
C ALA A 121 18.40 24.78 30.12
N ALA A 122 19.54 24.10 30.36
CA ALA A 122 20.65 24.08 29.43
C ALA A 122 20.26 23.46 28.08
N ARG A 123 19.52 22.34 28.10
CA ARG A 123 18.99 21.72 26.89
C ARG A 123 18.05 22.64 26.11
N LYS A 124 17.12 23.29 26.78
CA LYS A 124 16.20 24.24 26.14
C LYS A 124 16.97 25.40 25.46
N LYS A 125 17.97 25.95 26.14
CA LYS A 125 18.83 27.01 25.57
C LYS A 125 19.61 26.50 24.36
N ALA A 126 20.25 25.34 24.48
CA ALA A 126 21.04 24.76 23.38
C ALA A 126 20.18 24.44 22.16
N TYR A 127 18.94 23.96 22.37
CA TYR A 127 18.02 23.68 21.27
C TYR A 127 17.55 24.96 20.58
N HIS A 128 17.30 26.04 21.32
CA HIS A 128 16.99 27.35 20.73
C HIS A 128 18.15 27.90 19.88
N GLU A 129 19.40 27.64 20.30
CA GLU A 129 20.57 27.99 19.48
C GLU A 129 20.64 27.14 18.20
N ILE A 130 20.31 25.84 18.28
CA ILE A 130 20.21 24.96 17.11
C ILE A 130 19.12 25.47 16.16
N ASP A 131 17.93 25.78 16.66
CA ASP A 131 16.84 26.31 15.87
C ASP A 131 17.24 27.59 15.15
N SER A 132 17.91 28.53 15.86
CA SER A 132 18.36 29.79 15.28
C SER A 132 19.35 29.62 14.13
N ILE A 133 20.30 28.68 14.22
CA ILE A 133 21.23 28.38 13.14
C ILE A 133 20.53 27.62 12.00
N SER A 134 19.62 26.74 12.34
CA SER A 134 18.80 26.03 11.36
C SER A 134 17.97 27.00 10.51
N GLN A 135 17.45 28.09 11.09
CA GLN A 135 16.78 29.17 10.35
C GLN A 135 17.72 29.89 9.38
N LEU A 136 19.01 30.06 9.71
CA LEU A 136 19.98 30.61 8.77
C LEU A 136 20.27 29.67 7.61
N ALA A 137 20.43 28.38 7.87
CA ALA A 137 20.63 27.35 6.85
C ALA A 137 19.39 27.18 5.97
N ALA A 138 18.20 27.27 6.54
CA ALA A 138 16.93 27.16 5.82
C ALA A 138 16.73 28.24 4.74
N LYS A 139 17.47 29.36 4.80
CA LYS A 139 17.48 30.38 3.73
C LYS A 139 18.02 29.82 2.41
N TYR A 140 18.88 28.83 2.46
CA TYR A 140 19.48 28.19 1.28
C TYR A 140 18.74 26.92 0.89
N ASN A 141 18.15 26.21 1.83
CA ASN A 141 17.45 24.95 1.62
C ASN A 141 16.29 25.11 0.63
N ILE A 142 16.17 24.16 -0.30
CA ILE A 142 15.04 24.01 -1.24
C ILE A 142 14.29 22.72 -0.87
N PRO A 143 13.26 22.80 -0.03
CA PRO A 143 12.54 21.61 0.42
C PRO A 143 11.97 20.81 -0.73
N ASN A 144 12.03 19.48 -0.61
CA ASN A 144 11.45 18.50 -1.55
C ASN A 144 11.89 18.69 -3.02
N GLU A 145 13.11 19.15 -3.24
CA GLU A 145 13.61 19.29 -4.61
C GLU A 145 13.81 17.95 -5.30
N TYR A 146 14.08 16.88 -4.53
CA TYR A 146 14.09 15.51 -5.04
C TYR A 146 12.75 15.10 -5.63
N ASP A 147 11.64 15.37 -4.93
CA ASP A 147 10.31 15.06 -5.43
C ASP A 147 9.97 15.85 -6.70
N LYS A 148 10.46 17.09 -6.79
CA LYS A 148 10.34 17.91 -8.03
C LYS A 148 11.12 17.28 -9.19
N LEU A 149 12.31 16.74 -8.93
CA LEU A 149 13.10 15.99 -9.91
C LEU A 149 12.34 14.75 -10.40
N MET A 150 11.80 13.94 -9.48
CA MET A 150 11.04 12.73 -9.82
C MET A 150 9.74 13.06 -10.56
N ALA A 151 8.98 14.04 -10.11
CA ALA A 151 7.78 14.49 -10.81
C ALA A 151 8.09 15.01 -12.24
N SER A 152 9.22 15.68 -12.45
CA SER A 152 9.62 16.18 -13.77
C SER A 152 9.85 15.08 -14.80
N ILE A 153 10.23 13.88 -14.36
CA ILE A 153 10.39 12.71 -15.22
C ILE A 153 9.12 11.86 -15.31
N GLY A 154 8.05 12.21 -14.59
CA GLY A 154 6.80 11.45 -14.56
C GLY A 154 6.87 10.19 -13.70
N ALA A 155 7.70 10.20 -12.66
CA ALA A 155 7.73 9.13 -11.66
C ALA A 155 6.41 9.09 -10.87
N GLU A 156 5.98 7.88 -10.53
CA GLU A 156 4.83 7.60 -9.69
C GLU A 156 5.26 6.74 -8.50
N GLY A 157 4.57 6.87 -7.37
CA GLY A 157 4.84 6.05 -6.20
C GLY A 157 6.23 6.24 -5.61
N THR A 158 6.86 7.41 -5.82
CA THR A 158 8.15 7.78 -5.19
C THR A 158 8.05 7.61 -3.68
N ASN A 159 8.81 6.67 -3.13
CA ASN A 159 8.76 6.32 -1.72
C ASN A 159 10.05 5.62 -1.29
N ALA A 160 10.12 5.29 0.00
CA ALA A 160 11.13 4.40 0.54
C ALA A 160 10.56 3.60 1.72
N TYR A 161 11.26 2.59 2.15
CA TYR A 161 10.92 1.85 3.37
C TYR A 161 12.18 1.30 4.04
N THR A 162 12.13 1.26 5.36
CA THR A 162 13.17 0.66 6.20
C THR A 162 12.57 -0.49 7.01
N SER A 163 13.33 -1.59 7.09
CA SER A 163 13.05 -2.70 8.01
C SER A 163 14.28 -3.04 8.85
N ASN A 164 14.27 -4.20 9.49
CA ASN A 164 15.45 -4.65 10.23
C ASN A 164 16.70 -4.82 9.35
N ASP A 165 16.54 -5.28 8.10
CA ASP A 165 17.63 -5.75 7.23
C ASP A 165 17.84 -4.92 5.97
N VAL A 166 16.89 -4.05 5.63
CA VAL A 166 16.88 -3.29 4.37
C VAL A 166 16.45 -1.85 4.56
N THR A 167 17.06 -0.95 3.79
CA THR A 167 16.52 0.35 3.42
C THR A 167 16.40 0.38 1.91
N CYS A 168 15.21 0.58 1.37
CA CYS A 168 14.91 0.48 -0.05
C CYS A 168 14.19 1.73 -0.56
N TYR A 169 14.63 2.24 -1.71
CA TYR A 169 14.08 3.42 -2.39
C TYR A 169 13.37 2.97 -3.67
N VAL A 170 12.17 3.47 -3.88
CA VAL A 170 11.20 2.90 -4.82
C VAL A 170 10.63 3.97 -5.73
N GLU A 171 10.66 3.74 -7.04
CA GLU A 171 9.94 4.56 -8.03
C GLU A 171 9.37 3.68 -9.16
N ASP A 172 8.25 4.10 -9.71
CA ASP A 172 7.73 3.66 -11.01
C ASP A 172 7.92 4.80 -12.00
N ILE A 173 8.75 4.59 -13.01
CA ILE A 173 9.15 5.62 -13.97
C ILE A 173 8.77 5.26 -15.41
N PRO A 174 8.54 6.24 -16.29
CA PRO A 174 8.45 6.03 -17.73
C PRO A 174 9.71 5.37 -18.29
N SER A 175 9.57 4.42 -19.21
CA SER A 175 10.68 3.65 -19.81
C SER A 175 11.72 4.52 -20.52
N ASN A 176 11.33 5.67 -21.04
CA ASN A 176 12.21 6.61 -21.73
C ASN A 176 13.03 7.50 -20.78
N GLU A 177 12.76 7.48 -19.47
CA GLU A 177 13.39 8.36 -18.48
C GLU A 177 14.48 7.67 -17.66
N ILE A 178 14.83 6.44 -17.97
CA ILE A 178 15.83 5.68 -17.19
C ILE A 178 17.20 6.37 -17.11
N GLY A 179 17.59 7.10 -18.16
CA GLY A 179 18.84 7.85 -18.15
C GLY A 179 18.81 9.05 -17.20
N THR A 180 17.68 9.76 -17.16
CA THR A 180 17.45 10.89 -16.26
C THR A 180 17.33 10.41 -14.82
N TRP A 181 16.59 9.32 -14.58
CA TRP A 181 16.49 8.65 -13.28
C TRP A 181 17.88 8.25 -12.76
N ALA A 182 18.70 7.60 -13.58
CA ALA A 182 20.04 7.17 -13.18
C ALA A 182 20.95 8.36 -12.83
N LYS A 183 20.82 9.50 -13.53
CA LYS A 183 21.54 10.74 -13.20
C LYS A 183 21.12 11.25 -11.82
N ILE A 184 19.83 11.30 -11.52
CA ILE A 184 19.30 11.80 -10.25
C ILE A 184 19.71 10.88 -9.10
N GLU A 185 19.43 9.57 -9.23
CA GLU A 185 19.69 8.61 -8.17
C GLU A 185 21.19 8.43 -7.87
N SER A 186 22.02 8.39 -8.90
CA SER A 186 23.46 8.30 -8.67
C SER A 186 24.02 9.49 -7.91
N ASP A 187 23.51 10.69 -8.16
CA ASP A 187 23.88 11.88 -7.42
C ASP A 187 23.43 11.81 -5.97
N ARG A 188 22.16 11.43 -5.73
CA ARG A 188 21.60 11.25 -4.39
C ARG A 188 22.43 10.25 -3.56
N PHE A 189 22.76 9.10 -4.14
CA PHE A 189 23.48 8.04 -3.43
C PHE A 189 24.98 8.31 -3.25
N LYS A 190 25.59 9.13 -4.10
CA LYS A 190 27.00 9.45 -4.00
C LYS A 190 27.29 10.73 -3.19
N ASN A 191 26.38 11.68 -3.20
CA ASN A 191 26.64 13.06 -2.77
C ASN A 191 25.61 13.58 -1.73
N MET A 192 24.98 12.71 -0.97
CA MET A 192 23.96 13.04 0.03
C MET A 192 24.45 14.10 1.03
N VAL A 193 23.59 15.06 1.33
CA VAL A 193 23.81 16.11 2.33
C VAL A 193 22.65 16.13 3.31
N ILE A 194 22.94 16.08 4.61
CA ILE A 194 21.94 16.17 5.67
C ILE A 194 21.46 17.62 5.80
N ARG A 195 20.22 17.87 5.38
CA ARG A 195 19.51 19.18 5.44
C ARG A 195 18.20 19.06 6.19
N GLY A 196 17.69 20.19 6.67
CA GLY A 196 16.39 20.24 7.33
C GLY A 196 16.28 19.28 8.52
N PHE A 197 17.38 18.97 9.16
CA PHE A 197 17.49 17.90 10.15
C PHE A 197 16.46 18.04 11.27
N HIS A 198 16.33 19.21 11.88
CA HIS A 198 15.42 19.41 13.02
C HIS A 198 13.95 19.42 12.61
N THR A 199 13.59 19.90 11.41
CA THR A 199 12.22 19.85 10.90
C THR A 199 11.81 18.43 10.52
N GLU A 200 12.71 17.67 9.90
CA GLU A 200 12.45 16.26 9.61
C GLU A 200 12.36 15.39 10.85
N LEU A 201 13.14 15.73 11.89
CA LEU A 201 13.00 15.08 13.21
C LEU A 201 11.59 15.22 13.79
N GLU A 202 10.95 16.37 13.62
CA GLU A 202 9.56 16.56 14.02
C GLU A 202 8.60 15.63 13.26
N ALA A 203 8.81 15.43 11.95
CA ALA A 203 8.00 14.53 11.16
C ALA A 203 8.16 13.06 11.61
N VAL A 204 9.39 12.60 11.83
CA VAL A 204 9.67 11.25 12.34
C VAL A 204 9.10 11.06 13.74
N TYR A 205 9.09 12.11 14.54
CA TYR A 205 8.51 12.10 15.89
C TYR A 205 6.98 11.96 15.86
N GLU A 206 6.32 12.63 14.90
CA GLU A 206 4.87 12.45 14.68
C GLU A 206 4.55 11.02 14.21
N GLU A 207 5.36 10.46 13.34
CA GLU A 207 5.21 9.08 12.90
C GLU A 207 5.38 8.10 14.07
N PHE A 208 6.36 8.33 14.93
CA PHE A 208 6.52 7.57 16.16
C PHE A 208 5.25 7.62 17.04
N ASN A 209 4.69 8.83 17.24
CA ASN A 209 3.47 9.03 18.03
C ASN A 209 2.25 8.30 17.39
N ILE A 210 2.12 8.34 16.07
CA ILE A 210 1.08 7.58 15.35
C ILE A 210 1.29 6.08 15.59
N GLY A 211 2.55 5.63 15.56
CA GLY A 211 2.92 4.24 15.83
C GLY A 211 2.54 3.76 17.23
N LEU A 212 2.70 4.62 18.25
CA LEU A 212 2.31 4.32 19.64
C LEU A 212 0.80 4.06 19.82
N ALA A 213 -0.03 4.69 18.99
CA ALA A 213 -1.48 4.50 19.02
C ALA A 213 -1.94 3.18 18.41
N LYS A 214 -1.06 2.47 17.69
CA LYS A 214 -1.38 1.21 17.01
C LYS A 214 -1.07 0.01 17.91
N ASP A 215 -2.11 -0.68 18.35
CA ASP A 215 -1.96 -1.84 19.24
C ASP A 215 -1.13 -2.96 18.62
N ASN A 216 -1.26 -3.19 17.32
CA ASN A 216 -0.46 -4.16 16.57
C ASN A 216 1.06 -3.94 16.69
N ASN A 217 1.54 -2.68 16.72
CA ASN A 217 2.96 -2.40 16.93
C ASN A 217 3.45 -2.86 18.31
N LYS A 218 2.60 -2.71 19.34
CA LYS A 218 2.91 -3.18 20.69
C LYS A 218 3.05 -4.69 20.73
N GLU A 219 2.15 -5.40 20.05
CA GLU A 219 2.16 -6.86 19.97
C GLU A 219 3.42 -7.38 19.27
N TRP A 220 3.76 -6.82 18.09
CA TRP A 220 4.97 -7.19 17.36
C TRP A 220 6.25 -6.92 18.16
N ASN A 221 6.35 -5.76 18.80
CA ASN A 221 7.52 -5.41 19.61
C ASN A 221 7.65 -6.33 20.83
N ALA A 222 6.54 -6.66 21.50
CA ALA A 222 6.54 -7.57 22.63
C ALA A 222 6.92 -9.00 22.23
N LEU A 223 6.39 -9.48 21.08
CA LEU A 223 6.75 -10.77 20.52
C LEU A 223 8.25 -10.84 20.19
N ALA A 224 8.75 -9.88 19.43
CA ALA A 224 10.13 -9.84 18.99
C ALA A 224 11.11 -9.75 20.17
N ALA A 225 10.82 -8.94 21.18
CA ALA A 225 11.64 -8.82 22.40
C ALA A 225 11.79 -10.15 23.16
N LYS A 226 10.79 -11.02 23.10
CA LYS A 226 10.80 -12.32 23.76
C LYS A 226 11.37 -13.43 22.88
N LEU A 227 11.15 -13.38 21.55
CA LEU A 227 11.70 -14.36 20.61
C LEU A 227 13.20 -14.17 20.36
N PHE A 228 13.67 -12.90 20.36
CA PHE A 228 15.06 -12.55 20.01
C PHE A 228 15.76 -11.76 21.14
N PRO A 229 15.79 -12.28 22.38
CA PRO A 229 16.42 -11.56 23.50
C PRO A 229 17.92 -11.35 23.23
N GLY A 230 18.37 -10.09 23.36
CA GLY A 230 19.77 -9.70 23.14
C GLY A 230 20.18 -9.56 21.66
N HIS A 231 19.35 -9.94 20.73
CA HIS A 231 19.56 -9.71 19.29
C HIS A 231 18.86 -8.40 18.87
N PRO A 232 19.41 -7.64 17.90
CA PRO A 232 18.79 -6.39 17.43
C PRO A 232 17.33 -6.54 16.96
N TYR A 233 16.92 -7.68 16.44
CA TYR A 233 15.51 -7.93 16.09
C TYR A 233 14.56 -7.81 17.28
N GLY A 234 15.03 -8.08 18.49
CA GLY A 234 14.23 -7.95 19.70
C GLY A 234 14.53 -6.71 20.53
N THR A 235 15.64 -6.01 20.28
CA THR A 235 16.09 -4.88 21.10
C THR A 235 16.02 -3.53 20.38
N GLN A 236 15.90 -3.53 19.06
CA GLN A 236 15.94 -2.32 18.24
C GLN A 236 14.75 -2.29 17.29
N THR A 237 13.77 -1.43 17.58
CA THR A 237 12.65 -1.18 16.65
C THR A 237 13.11 -0.30 15.49
N THR A 238 12.46 -0.44 14.33
CA THR A 238 12.85 0.31 13.13
C THR A 238 12.77 1.82 13.33
N ILE A 239 11.75 2.30 14.03
CA ILE A 239 11.60 3.73 14.31
C ILE A 239 12.45 4.20 15.50
N GLY A 240 13.04 3.29 16.24
CA GLY A 240 13.84 3.59 17.42
C GLY A 240 13.01 3.83 18.68
N THR A 241 13.64 4.44 19.68
CA THR A 241 12.98 4.83 20.93
C THR A 241 12.73 6.33 20.97
N GLN A 242 11.75 6.73 21.75
CA GLN A 242 11.43 8.13 21.99
C GLN A 242 12.65 8.91 22.54
N GLU A 243 13.44 8.27 23.39
CA GLU A 243 14.65 8.87 23.99
C GLU A 243 15.73 9.11 22.92
N HIS A 244 15.97 8.11 22.06
CA HIS A 244 16.98 8.21 21.01
C HIS A 244 16.59 9.25 19.96
N LEU A 245 15.33 9.30 19.57
CA LEU A 245 14.83 10.34 18.66
C LEU A 245 14.99 11.76 19.22
N LYS A 246 14.93 11.94 20.55
CA LYS A 246 15.18 13.22 21.19
C LYS A 246 16.66 13.59 21.34
N ASN A 247 17.54 12.60 21.20
CA ASN A 247 18.98 12.75 21.29
C ASN A 247 19.70 12.26 20.01
N PRO A 248 19.28 12.71 18.81
CA PRO A 248 19.82 12.20 17.56
C PRO A 248 21.30 12.60 17.41
N SER A 249 22.08 11.79 16.68
CA SER A 249 23.46 12.07 16.32
C SER A 249 23.61 12.20 14.81
N ILE A 250 23.90 13.39 14.34
CA ILE A 250 24.21 13.63 12.91
C ILE A 250 25.51 12.91 12.52
N LEU A 251 26.47 12.83 13.45
CA LEU A 251 27.72 12.13 13.22
C LEU A 251 27.52 10.63 13.04
N ASN A 252 26.69 10.00 13.90
CA ASN A 252 26.36 8.58 13.74
C ASN A 252 25.63 8.30 12.43
N ILE A 253 24.74 9.18 11.99
CA ILE A 253 24.07 9.07 10.68
C ILE A 253 25.08 9.14 9.54
N LYS A 254 26.00 10.10 9.54
CA LYS A 254 27.08 10.20 8.54
C LYS A 254 27.97 8.96 8.53
N ASN A 255 28.32 8.44 9.71
CA ASN A 255 29.14 7.21 9.84
C ASN A 255 28.39 5.99 9.27
N TYR A 256 27.08 5.88 9.55
CA TYR A 256 26.24 4.82 9.04
C TYR A 256 26.13 4.88 7.51
N TYR A 257 25.86 6.07 6.96
CA TYR A 257 25.82 6.29 5.52
C TYR A 257 27.14 5.92 4.85
N ASN A 258 28.27 6.44 5.33
CA ASN A 258 29.60 6.17 4.76
C ASN A 258 29.99 4.69 4.84
N ARG A 259 29.49 3.95 5.82
CA ARG A 259 29.76 2.52 6.00
C ARG A 259 28.92 1.65 5.08
N TYR A 260 27.63 1.89 4.98
CA TYR A 260 26.66 0.97 4.40
C TYR A 260 26.11 1.40 3.05
N TYR A 261 26.06 2.70 2.72
CA TYR A 261 25.58 3.21 1.43
C TYR A 261 26.74 3.25 0.42
N VAL A 262 27.15 2.05 0.05
CA VAL A 262 28.30 1.82 -0.84
C VAL A 262 27.92 0.77 -1.90
N PRO A 263 28.45 0.82 -3.13
CA PRO A 263 27.95 -0.01 -4.24
C PRO A 263 28.05 -1.50 -3.96
N ASN A 264 29.08 -1.98 -3.26
CA ASN A 264 29.21 -3.39 -2.88
C ASN A 264 28.26 -3.84 -1.74
N ASN A 265 27.36 -2.97 -1.28
CA ASN A 265 26.27 -3.22 -0.34
C ASN A 265 24.89 -2.86 -0.89
N VAL A 266 24.80 -2.56 -2.18
CA VAL A 266 23.56 -2.07 -2.84
C VAL A 266 23.23 -2.94 -4.03
N ALA A 267 21.93 -3.09 -4.29
CA ALA A 267 21.43 -3.64 -5.53
C ALA A 267 20.41 -2.69 -6.18
N ILE A 268 20.50 -2.56 -7.49
CA ILE A 268 19.48 -1.95 -8.34
C ILE A 268 18.64 -3.07 -8.93
N CYS A 269 17.35 -3.08 -8.61
CA CYS A 269 16.40 -4.11 -9.01
C CYS A 269 15.33 -3.49 -9.91
N MET A 270 15.20 -3.96 -11.15
CA MET A 270 14.29 -3.35 -12.12
C MET A 270 13.47 -4.39 -12.86
N ALA A 271 12.18 -4.07 -13.04
CA ALA A 271 11.28 -4.83 -13.90
C ALA A 271 10.41 -3.88 -14.73
N GLY A 272 10.25 -4.17 -16.02
CA GLY A 272 9.43 -3.35 -16.90
C GLY A 272 9.84 -3.38 -18.36
N ASP A 273 9.43 -2.36 -19.11
CA ASP A 273 9.68 -2.28 -20.56
C ASP A 273 11.02 -1.57 -20.85
N PHE A 274 12.06 -2.34 -21.07
CA PHE A 274 13.39 -1.84 -21.39
C PHE A 274 14.24 -2.86 -22.16
N ASP A 275 15.36 -2.37 -22.70
CA ASP A 275 16.46 -3.17 -23.24
C ASP A 275 17.54 -3.35 -22.15
N PRO A 276 17.79 -4.57 -21.65
CA PRO A 276 18.73 -4.80 -20.55
C PRO A 276 20.16 -4.36 -20.84
N ASP A 277 20.62 -4.49 -22.10
CA ASP A 277 22.00 -4.12 -22.47
C ASP A 277 22.20 -2.61 -22.45
N LYS A 278 21.16 -1.85 -22.83
CA LYS A 278 21.16 -0.38 -22.71
C LYS A 278 21.07 0.06 -21.24
N VAL A 279 20.22 -0.58 -20.46
CA VAL A 279 20.01 -0.25 -19.06
C VAL A 279 21.29 -0.45 -18.25
N VAL A 280 21.96 -1.60 -18.37
CA VAL A 280 23.21 -1.82 -17.62
C VAL A 280 24.30 -0.81 -18.02
N ALA A 281 24.39 -0.42 -19.30
CA ALA A 281 25.33 0.61 -19.75
C ALA A 281 25.01 1.99 -19.14
N ILE A 282 23.72 2.35 -19.02
CA ILE A 282 23.29 3.58 -18.35
C ILE A 282 23.65 3.53 -16.85
N ILE A 283 23.37 2.41 -16.18
CA ILE A 283 23.70 2.26 -14.77
C ILE A 283 25.21 2.34 -14.55
N ASP A 284 26.01 1.68 -15.33
CA ASP A 284 27.48 1.75 -15.23
C ASP A 284 28.00 3.16 -15.48
N LYS A 285 27.46 3.86 -16.48
CA LYS A 285 27.81 5.27 -16.75
C LYS A 285 27.65 6.19 -15.55
N TYR A 286 26.55 6.01 -14.79
CA TYR A 286 26.21 6.92 -13.68
C TYR A 286 26.65 6.42 -12.30
N PHE A 287 26.70 5.10 -12.08
CA PHE A 287 27.05 4.50 -10.81
C PHE A 287 28.41 3.80 -10.78
N GLY A 288 29.07 3.60 -11.96
CA GLY A 288 30.30 2.84 -12.04
C GLY A 288 31.50 3.48 -11.32
N ASP A 289 31.52 4.80 -11.17
CA ASP A 289 32.53 5.55 -10.41
C ASP A 289 32.27 5.64 -8.93
N TRP A 290 31.13 5.12 -8.44
CA TRP A 290 30.79 5.09 -7.03
C TRP A 290 31.74 4.20 -6.26
N LYS A 291 32.37 4.74 -5.23
CA LYS A 291 33.48 4.09 -4.51
C LYS A 291 32.97 3.00 -3.60
N LYS A 292 33.46 1.78 -3.78
CA LYS A 292 33.19 0.65 -2.90
C LYS A 292 33.90 0.80 -1.54
N ASN A 293 33.38 0.11 -0.54
CA ASN A 293 34.03 -0.04 0.75
C ASN A 293 34.64 -1.44 0.86
N ASP A 294 35.94 -1.56 0.65
CA ASP A 294 36.66 -2.83 0.74
C ASP A 294 36.79 -3.37 2.19
N GLN A 295 36.50 -2.50 3.18
CA GLN A 295 36.49 -2.84 4.61
C GLN A 295 35.05 -3.04 5.15
N LEU A 296 34.07 -3.19 4.25
CA LEU A 296 32.69 -3.42 4.65
C LEU A 296 32.57 -4.69 5.51
N SER A 297 32.26 -4.51 6.77
CA SER A 297 31.96 -5.59 7.70
C SER A 297 30.57 -5.42 8.28
N ARG A 298 29.91 -6.54 8.53
CA ARG A 298 28.64 -6.56 9.24
C ARG A 298 28.85 -6.97 10.69
N PRO A 299 28.14 -6.37 11.64
CA PRO A 299 28.15 -6.83 13.00
C PRO A 299 27.75 -8.30 13.08
N GLU A 300 28.45 -9.09 13.84
CA GLU A 300 28.07 -10.44 14.23
C GLU A 300 27.40 -10.37 15.60
N TYR A 301 26.29 -11.05 15.74
CA TYR A 301 25.51 -11.07 16.96
C TYR A 301 25.59 -12.45 17.61
N ALA A 302 25.59 -12.49 18.95
CA ALA A 302 25.51 -13.74 19.65
C ALA A 302 24.27 -14.54 19.28
N PRO A 303 24.36 -15.86 19.06
CA PRO A 303 23.21 -16.67 18.70
C PRO A 303 22.10 -16.56 19.75
N VAL A 304 20.87 -16.37 19.27
CA VAL A 304 19.68 -16.36 20.13
C VAL A 304 19.39 -17.77 20.61
N ARG A 305 19.40 -17.98 21.92
CA ARG A 305 19.07 -19.29 22.53
C ARG A 305 17.62 -19.65 22.28
N ASP A 306 17.35 -20.94 22.11
CA ASP A 306 15.97 -21.43 22.01
C ASP A 306 15.30 -21.35 23.38
N LEU A 307 14.01 -21.03 23.37
CA LEU A 307 13.17 -21.12 24.54
C LEU A 307 13.01 -22.59 24.93
N THR A 308 12.99 -22.87 26.23
CA THR A 308 12.82 -24.22 26.78
C THR A 308 11.41 -24.46 27.34
N ALA A 309 10.59 -23.42 27.40
CA ALA A 309 9.20 -23.43 27.82
C ALA A 309 8.44 -22.27 27.16
N PRO A 310 7.09 -22.34 27.08
CA PRO A 310 6.29 -21.23 26.62
C PRO A 310 6.50 -19.96 27.47
N VAL A 311 6.52 -18.79 26.80
CA VAL A 311 6.64 -17.48 27.45
C VAL A 311 5.41 -16.67 27.14
N ASP A 312 4.67 -16.27 28.16
CA ASP A 312 3.49 -15.41 28.02
C ASP A 312 3.84 -13.95 28.37
N THR A 313 3.28 -13.02 27.62
CA THR A 313 3.36 -11.58 27.88
C THR A 313 2.04 -10.91 27.53
N THR A 314 1.81 -9.71 28.08
CA THR A 314 0.56 -8.98 27.85
C THR A 314 0.87 -7.57 27.42
N VAL A 315 0.11 -7.07 26.44
CA VAL A 315 0.06 -5.66 26.04
C VAL A 315 -1.37 -5.14 26.17
N VAL A 316 -1.50 -3.83 26.36
CA VAL A 316 -2.80 -3.18 26.54
C VAL A 316 -2.99 -2.12 25.44
N GLY A 317 -4.21 -2.02 24.91
CA GLY A 317 -4.56 -1.02 23.94
C GLY A 317 -6.07 -0.91 23.71
N LEU A 318 -6.47 0.09 22.95
CA LEU A 318 -7.88 0.47 22.79
C LEU A 318 -8.70 -0.51 21.96
N GLU A 319 -8.05 -1.20 21.02
CA GLU A 319 -8.73 -2.09 20.06
C GLU A 319 -9.18 -3.40 20.72
N ALA A 320 -9.97 -4.19 19.99
CA ALA A 320 -10.48 -5.49 20.47
C ALA A 320 -9.36 -6.47 20.84
N GLU A 321 -9.66 -7.36 21.81
CA GLU A 321 -8.72 -8.39 22.28
C GLU A 321 -8.34 -9.38 21.18
N ASN A 322 -7.06 -9.75 21.16
CA ASN A 322 -6.51 -10.83 20.32
C ASN A 322 -5.29 -11.45 20.98
N LEU A 323 -4.78 -12.54 20.42
CA LEU A 323 -3.50 -13.11 20.82
C LEU A 323 -2.62 -13.36 19.60
N MET A 324 -1.32 -13.19 19.79
CA MET A 324 -0.28 -13.49 18.80
C MET A 324 0.69 -14.51 19.42
N MET A 325 0.91 -15.64 18.72
CA MET A 325 1.91 -16.63 19.12
C MET A 325 3.04 -16.65 18.11
N GLY A 326 4.28 -16.90 18.57
CA GLY A 326 5.42 -16.96 17.67
C GLY A 326 6.45 -18.02 18.05
N TRP A 327 7.00 -18.69 17.05
CA TRP A 327 8.16 -19.57 17.10
C TRP A 327 9.33 -18.97 16.34
N LYS A 328 10.53 -19.05 16.90
CA LYS A 328 11.76 -18.65 16.21
C LYS A 328 12.06 -19.66 15.11
N ALA A 329 12.40 -19.15 13.91
CA ALA A 329 12.83 -19.94 12.77
C ALA A 329 14.24 -19.54 12.31
N GLN A 330 14.83 -20.34 11.42
CA GLN A 330 16.07 -19.98 10.73
C GLN A 330 15.84 -18.82 9.76
N GLY A 331 16.92 -18.15 9.35
CA GLY A 331 16.87 -17.04 8.42
C GLY A 331 16.27 -17.41 7.04
N ALA A 332 15.82 -16.41 6.33
CA ALA A 332 15.07 -16.53 5.08
C ALA A 332 15.80 -17.27 3.95
N ALA A 333 17.14 -17.35 3.98
CA ALA A 333 17.93 -18.12 3.01
C ALA A 333 17.95 -19.63 3.29
N SER A 334 17.39 -20.07 4.41
CA SER A 334 17.30 -21.49 4.77
C SER A 334 16.16 -22.19 4.01
N TYR A 335 16.36 -23.45 3.64
CA TYR A 335 15.27 -24.30 3.10
C TYR A 335 14.15 -24.58 4.10
N GLN A 336 14.34 -24.27 5.39
CA GLN A 336 13.28 -24.28 6.37
C GLN A 336 12.16 -23.30 6.01
N ALA A 337 12.53 -22.15 5.40
CA ALA A 337 11.57 -21.14 4.93
C ALA A 337 10.56 -21.72 3.93
N ASP A 338 11.01 -22.54 2.96
CA ASP A 338 10.11 -23.17 1.99
C ASP A 338 9.06 -24.07 2.66
N THR A 339 9.48 -24.82 3.70
CA THR A 339 8.58 -25.70 4.44
C THR A 339 7.60 -24.92 5.30
N LEU A 340 8.05 -23.83 5.93
CA LEU A 340 7.19 -22.96 6.74
C LEU A 340 6.16 -22.22 5.88
N ASP A 341 6.52 -21.78 4.67
CA ASP A 341 5.55 -21.19 3.73
C ASP A 341 4.48 -22.20 3.29
N VAL A 342 4.87 -23.45 3.02
CA VAL A 342 3.91 -24.51 2.71
C VAL A 342 2.99 -24.79 3.92
N ILE A 343 3.53 -24.90 5.12
CA ILE A 343 2.77 -25.09 6.36
C ILE A 343 1.84 -23.91 6.64
N THR A 344 2.29 -22.68 6.40
CA THR A 344 1.43 -21.50 6.49
C THR A 344 0.16 -21.68 5.65
N ASN A 345 0.34 -22.03 4.37
CA ASN A 345 -0.80 -22.26 3.47
C ASN A 345 -1.61 -23.53 3.79
N MET A 346 -1.00 -24.54 4.39
CA MET A 346 -1.73 -25.70 4.89
C MET A 346 -2.58 -25.36 6.12
N LEU A 347 -2.16 -24.44 6.95
CA LEU A 347 -2.91 -24.01 8.15
C LEU A 347 -3.96 -22.94 7.78
N SER A 348 -3.59 -21.93 7.03
CA SER A 348 -4.44 -20.77 6.75
C SER A 348 -4.20 -20.25 5.33
N ASN A 349 -5.15 -20.45 4.44
CA ASN A 349 -5.13 -19.97 3.06
C ASN A 349 -6.44 -19.23 2.69
N GLY A 350 -7.31 -18.98 3.67
CA GLY A 350 -8.58 -18.30 3.53
C GLY A 350 -9.71 -19.15 2.94
N LYS A 351 -9.48 -20.44 2.63
CA LYS A 351 -10.48 -21.34 2.04
C LYS A 351 -10.44 -22.76 2.60
N ALA A 352 -9.32 -23.46 2.46
CA ALA A 352 -9.20 -24.89 2.71
C ALA A 352 -8.07 -25.26 3.68
N GLY A 353 -7.44 -24.28 4.32
CA GLY A 353 -6.47 -24.52 5.38
C GLY A 353 -7.09 -25.21 6.60
N ILE A 354 -6.26 -25.81 7.42
CA ILE A 354 -6.70 -26.54 8.62
C ILE A 354 -7.46 -25.60 9.57
N PHE A 355 -6.97 -24.36 9.78
CA PHE A 355 -7.67 -23.35 10.57
C PHE A 355 -8.96 -22.90 9.89
N ASP A 356 -8.91 -22.72 8.55
CA ASP A 356 -10.07 -22.28 7.80
C ASP A 356 -11.24 -23.27 7.94
N LEU A 357 -10.96 -24.57 7.79
CA LEU A 357 -11.99 -25.61 7.84
C LEU A 357 -12.42 -25.99 9.24
N ASN A 358 -11.51 -25.92 10.23
CA ASN A 358 -11.77 -26.46 11.58
C ASN A 358 -12.09 -25.39 12.64
N LEU A 359 -11.68 -24.14 12.42
CA LEU A 359 -11.86 -23.03 13.35
C LEU A 359 -12.72 -21.91 12.76
N ASN A 360 -12.35 -21.38 11.57
CA ASN A 360 -12.98 -20.20 10.97
C ASN A 360 -14.36 -20.53 10.38
N ALA A 361 -14.46 -21.49 9.47
CA ALA A 361 -15.73 -21.86 8.82
C ALA A 361 -16.79 -22.34 9.81
N PRO A 362 -16.48 -23.17 10.84
CA PRO A 362 -17.44 -23.51 11.88
C PRO A 362 -17.59 -22.44 12.97
N MET A 363 -16.97 -21.26 12.81
CA MET A 363 -17.03 -20.14 13.74
C MET A 363 -16.69 -20.51 15.20
N LYS A 364 -15.67 -21.35 15.41
CA LYS A 364 -15.20 -21.70 16.75
C LYS A 364 -14.40 -20.56 17.41
N VAL A 365 -13.85 -19.69 16.59
CA VAL A 365 -13.18 -18.44 16.93
C VAL A 365 -13.75 -17.33 16.04
N GLN A 366 -13.44 -16.08 16.32
CA GLN A 366 -13.74 -14.99 15.38
C GLN A 366 -12.83 -15.08 14.16
N ALA A 367 -11.51 -15.29 14.37
CA ALA A 367 -10.55 -15.58 13.32
C ALA A 367 -9.34 -16.33 13.89
N ALA A 368 -8.75 -17.22 13.08
CA ALA A 368 -7.46 -17.81 13.34
C ALA A 368 -6.65 -17.80 12.04
N GLN A 369 -5.40 -17.35 12.10
CA GLN A 369 -4.50 -17.21 10.95
C GLN A 369 -3.11 -17.70 11.30
N ALA A 370 -2.36 -18.15 10.29
CA ALA A 370 -0.95 -18.48 10.37
C ALA A 370 -0.15 -17.65 9.38
N GLY A 371 1.10 -17.35 9.73
CA GLY A 371 2.03 -16.61 8.88
C GLY A 371 3.48 -17.01 9.12
N TYR A 372 4.33 -16.85 8.11
CA TYR A 372 5.77 -16.94 8.25
C TYR A 372 6.43 -15.65 7.77
N MET A 373 7.39 -15.16 8.54
CA MET A 373 8.20 -13.99 8.19
C MET A 373 9.68 -14.36 8.32
N GLY A 374 10.36 -14.42 7.16
CA GLY A 374 11.81 -14.62 7.12
C GLY A 374 12.56 -13.29 7.11
N MET A 375 13.60 -13.19 7.94
CA MET A 375 14.58 -12.09 7.97
C MET A 375 15.97 -12.68 7.70
N ALA A 376 17.01 -11.87 7.61
CA ALA A 376 18.32 -12.34 7.19
C ALA A 376 18.94 -13.37 8.16
N ASP A 377 18.92 -13.11 9.48
CA ASP A 377 19.54 -14.00 10.48
C ASP A 377 18.56 -15.04 11.02
N TYR A 378 17.33 -14.66 11.25
CA TYR A 378 16.26 -15.52 11.79
C TYR A 378 14.96 -15.29 11.04
N GLY A 379 13.99 -16.15 11.28
CA GLY A 379 12.59 -15.95 10.91
C GLY A 379 11.69 -16.17 12.12
N GLN A 380 10.41 -15.92 11.92
CA GLN A 380 9.37 -16.20 12.91
C GLN A 380 8.14 -16.81 12.23
N PHE A 381 7.64 -17.87 12.81
CA PHE A 381 6.33 -18.45 12.45
C PHE A 381 5.29 -17.96 13.43
N ILE A 382 4.16 -17.48 12.94
CA ILE A 382 3.22 -16.70 13.74
C ILE A 382 1.83 -17.31 13.61
N LEU A 383 1.11 -17.37 14.72
CA LEU A 383 -0.33 -17.61 14.77
C LEU A 383 -1.01 -16.39 15.38
N ILE A 384 -2.11 -15.94 14.77
CA ILE A 384 -2.96 -14.87 15.31
C ILE A 384 -4.34 -15.44 15.54
N GLY A 385 -4.89 -15.20 16.73
CA GLY A 385 -6.21 -15.67 17.13
C GLY A 385 -7.07 -14.54 17.69
N MET A 386 -8.31 -14.45 17.21
CA MET A 386 -9.30 -13.47 17.67
C MET A 386 -10.46 -14.21 18.36
N PRO A 387 -10.75 -13.90 19.64
CA PRO A 387 -11.82 -14.56 20.36
C PRO A 387 -13.20 -14.06 19.94
N LYS A 388 -14.18 -14.95 19.98
CA LYS A 388 -15.60 -14.58 19.91
C LYS A 388 -16.05 -13.84 21.17
N GLN A 389 -17.26 -13.30 21.11
CA GLN A 389 -17.90 -12.71 22.30
C GLN A 389 -17.93 -13.73 23.48
N GLY A 390 -17.34 -13.32 24.61
CA GLY A 390 -17.26 -14.11 25.83
C GLY A 390 -16.28 -15.30 25.80
N GLN A 391 -15.51 -15.47 24.74
CA GLN A 391 -14.46 -16.48 24.65
C GLN A 391 -13.15 -15.93 25.19
N SER A 392 -12.43 -16.71 25.98
CA SER A 392 -11.10 -16.31 26.45
C SER A 392 -10.03 -16.49 25.38
N MET A 393 -8.98 -15.68 25.42
CA MET A 393 -7.83 -15.84 24.52
C MET A 393 -7.10 -17.17 24.78
N GLU A 394 -7.10 -17.67 26.00
CA GLU A 394 -6.55 -18.97 26.38
C GLU A 394 -7.30 -20.13 25.70
N GLU A 395 -8.61 -20.02 25.55
CA GLU A 395 -9.39 -21.01 24.76
C GLU A 395 -9.01 -20.97 23.29
N VAL A 396 -8.85 -19.78 22.72
CA VAL A 396 -8.42 -19.62 21.32
C VAL A 396 -7.02 -20.21 21.13
N ARG A 397 -6.06 -19.93 22.03
CA ARG A 397 -4.74 -20.57 22.04
C ARG A 397 -4.81 -22.08 22.01
N LYS A 398 -5.62 -22.67 22.91
CA LYS A 398 -5.80 -24.13 22.98
C LYS A 398 -6.39 -24.71 21.68
N LEU A 399 -7.35 -24.02 21.08
CA LEU A 399 -7.94 -24.44 19.81
C LEU A 399 -6.91 -24.43 18.68
N MET A 400 -6.10 -23.38 18.57
CA MET A 400 -5.05 -23.29 17.53
C MET A 400 -3.97 -24.34 17.72
N LEU A 401 -3.50 -24.55 18.96
CA LEU A 401 -2.52 -25.60 19.27
C LEU A 401 -3.05 -27.00 19.00
N ALA A 402 -4.33 -27.25 19.23
CA ALA A 402 -4.95 -28.54 18.90
C ALA A 402 -4.95 -28.82 17.38
N GLU A 403 -5.05 -27.78 16.54
CA GLU A 403 -4.92 -27.92 15.09
C GLU A 403 -3.46 -28.14 14.65
N ILE A 404 -2.50 -27.52 15.33
CA ILE A 404 -1.06 -27.81 15.15
C ILE A 404 -0.77 -29.29 15.51
N ASP A 405 -1.39 -29.81 16.57
CA ASP A 405 -1.26 -31.23 16.95
C ASP A 405 -1.82 -32.17 15.88
N LYS A 406 -2.90 -31.78 15.21
CA LYS A 406 -3.42 -32.55 14.06
C LYS A 406 -2.43 -32.55 12.90
N LEU A 407 -1.80 -31.40 12.59
CA LEU A 407 -0.74 -31.31 11.59
C LEU A 407 0.43 -32.24 11.94
N LYS A 408 0.89 -32.23 13.21
CA LYS A 408 1.97 -33.11 13.72
C LYS A 408 1.62 -34.60 13.61
N LYS A 409 0.36 -34.95 13.76
CA LYS A 409 -0.15 -36.35 13.63
C LYS A 409 -0.49 -36.71 12.19
N GLY A 410 -0.34 -35.78 11.25
CA GLY A 410 -0.73 -35.98 9.85
C GLY A 410 -2.24 -36.09 9.66
N GLN A 411 -3.07 -35.55 10.54
CA GLN A 411 -4.53 -35.63 10.49
C GLN A 411 -5.10 -34.48 9.62
N PHE A 412 -4.81 -34.52 8.34
CA PHE A 412 -5.32 -33.58 7.33
C PHE A 412 -5.62 -34.35 6.03
N ALA A 413 -6.40 -33.74 5.11
CA ALA A 413 -6.81 -34.38 3.87
C ALA A 413 -5.61 -34.73 2.97
N ASP A 414 -5.66 -35.90 2.28
CA ASP A 414 -4.55 -36.34 1.42
C ASP A 414 -4.26 -35.40 0.26
N ASN A 415 -5.28 -34.71 -0.24
CA ASN A 415 -5.15 -33.74 -1.32
C ASN A 415 -4.75 -32.34 -0.86
N LEU A 416 -4.66 -32.03 0.45
CA LEU A 416 -4.37 -30.69 0.94
C LEU A 416 -2.99 -30.19 0.47
N LEU A 417 -1.92 -30.97 0.67
CA LEU A 417 -0.58 -30.56 0.25
C LEU A 417 -0.46 -30.35 -1.26
N PRO A 418 -0.92 -31.28 -2.14
CA PRO A 418 -0.94 -31.01 -3.58
C PRO A 418 -1.74 -29.77 -3.97
N ALA A 419 -2.89 -29.54 -3.37
CA ALA A 419 -3.72 -28.38 -3.65
C ALA A 419 -3.02 -27.08 -3.21
N VAL A 420 -2.39 -27.05 -2.04
CA VAL A 420 -1.58 -25.92 -1.56
C VAL A 420 -0.47 -25.60 -2.54
N VAL A 421 0.32 -26.59 -2.95
CA VAL A 421 1.42 -26.39 -3.92
C VAL A 421 0.91 -25.85 -5.25
N ASN A 422 -0.23 -26.34 -5.75
CA ASN A 422 -0.83 -25.84 -6.99
C ASN A 422 -1.30 -24.39 -6.89
N ASN A 423 -1.92 -24.01 -5.77
CA ASN A 423 -2.32 -22.65 -5.54
C ASN A 423 -1.11 -21.71 -5.35
N MET A 424 -0.06 -22.14 -4.63
CA MET A 424 1.19 -21.37 -4.51
C MET A 424 1.85 -21.15 -5.90
N LYS A 425 1.81 -22.14 -6.79
CA LYS A 425 2.28 -21.97 -8.19
C LYS A 425 1.43 -20.92 -8.92
N LEU A 426 0.10 -21.02 -8.81
CA LEU A 426 -0.82 -20.07 -9.43
C LEU A 426 -0.55 -18.65 -8.95
N ASP A 427 -0.41 -18.45 -7.66
CA ASP A 427 -0.16 -17.14 -7.07
C ASP A 427 1.22 -16.58 -7.44
N TYR A 428 2.23 -17.44 -7.51
CA TYR A 428 3.55 -17.07 -8.03
C TYR A 428 3.46 -16.54 -9.46
N TYR A 429 2.85 -17.27 -10.40
CA TYR A 429 2.73 -16.82 -11.79
C TYR A 429 1.85 -15.57 -11.92
N ARG A 430 0.80 -15.42 -11.12
CA ARG A 430 0.00 -14.19 -11.05
C ARG A 430 0.85 -13.00 -10.62
N SER A 431 1.69 -13.18 -9.60
CA SER A 431 2.57 -12.11 -9.11
C SER A 431 3.57 -11.63 -10.15
N LEU A 432 3.97 -12.50 -11.11
CA LEU A 432 4.88 -12.12 -12.19
C LEU A 432 4.25 -11.19 -13.26
N GLN A 433 2.95 -10.96 -13.22
CA GLN A 433 2.31 -9.98 -14.11
C GLN A 433 2.60 -8.54 -13.66
N ASP A 434 3.01 -8.35 -12.42
CA ASP A 434 3.23 -7.06 -11.81
C ASP A 434 4.74 -6.73 -11.68
N ASN A 435 5.14 -5.54 -12.16
CA ASN A 435 6.53 -5.12 -12.14
C ASN A 435 7.10 -4.97 -10.71
N SER A 436 6.30 -4.45 -9.78
CA SER A 436 6.74 -4.30 -8.38
C SER A 436 6.99 -5.67 -7.75
N SER A 437 6.10 -6.63 -7.96
CA SER A 437 6.26 -8.00 -7.45
C SER A 437 7.48 -8.72 -8.03
N ARG A 438 7.85 -8.44 -9.31
CA ARG A 438 9.10 -8.96 -9.89
C ARG A 438 10.32 -8.35 -9.22
N ALA A 439 10.34 -7.04 -9.05
CA ALA A 439 11.45 -6.32 -8.44
C ALA A 439 11.62 -6.65 -6.95
N ASP A 440 10.53 -6.83 -6.20
CA ASP A 440 10.54 -7.27 -4.80
C ASP A 440 11.25 -8.61 -4.59
N LYS A 441 11.08 -9.56 -5.52
CA LYS A 441 11.79 -10.86 -5.44
C LYS A 441 13.30 -10.69 -5.53
N PHE A 442 13.78 -9.72 -6.31
CA PHE A 442 15.20 -9.40 -6.39
C PHE A 442 15.71 -8.77 -5.10
N VAL A 443 14.93 -7.83 -4.54
CA VAL A 443 15.24 -7.21 -3.25
C VAL A 443 15.34 -8.29 -2.16
N ASP A 444 14.33 -9.15 -2.05
CA ASP A 444 14.33 -10.25 -1.07
C ASP A 444 15.55 -11.18 -1.23
N ALA A 445 15.87 -11.58 -2.46
CA ALA A 445 17.02 -12.43 -2.73
C ALA A 445 18.34 -11.73 -2.36
N PHE A 446 18.52 -10.46 -2.71
CA PHE A 446 19.73 -9.70 -2.41
C PHE A 446 19.90 -9.45 -0.91
N ILE A 447 18.88 -8.98 -0.22
CA ILE A 447 18.92 -8.61 1.19
C ILE A 447 19.19 -9.84 2.06
N ASN A 448 18.46 -10.93 1.79
CA ASN A 448 18.58 -12.17 2.56
C ASN A 448 19.77 -13.06 2.13
N GLY A 449 20.49 -12.68 1.09
CA GLY A 449 21.63 -13.47 0.60
C GLY A 449 21.22 -14.78 -0.07
N LYS A 450 20.00 -14.87 -0.60
CA LYS A 450 19.52 -16.04 -1.34
C LYS A 450 20.20 -16.12 -2.70
N LYS A 451 20.54 -17.32 -3.14
CA LYS A 451 20.98 -17.55 -4.53
C LYS A 451 19.75 -17.47 -5.44
N TRP A 452 19.87 -16.76 -6.57
CA TRP A 452 18.76 -16.66 -7.51
C TRP A 452 18.31 -18.02 -8.04
N SER A 453 19.24 -18.97 -8.19
CA SER A 453 18.92 -20.36 -8.52
C SER A 453 18.00 -21.04 -7.50
N ASP A 454 18.12 -20.70 -6.22
CA ASP A 454 17.29 -21.27 -5.17
C ASP A 454 15.86 -20.71 -5.25
N GLU A 455 15.72 -19.42 -5.59
CA GLU A 455 14.39 -18.81 -5.83
C GLU A 455 13.72 -19.41 -7.08
N VAL A 456 14.41 -19.49 -8.20
CA VAL A 456 13.86 -20.08 -9.45
C VAL A 456 13.41 -21.54 -9.24
N ASN A 457 14.20 -22.34 -8.51
CA ASN A 457 13.90 -23.75 -8.26
C ASN A 457 12.98 -23.98 -7.04
N ARG A 458 12.49 -22.94 -6.40
CA ARG A 458 11.67 -23.02 -5.18
C ARG A 458 10.39 -23.81 -5.40
N LEU A 459 9.64 -23.51 -6.46
CA LEU A 459 8.40 -24.22 -6.78
C LEU A 459 8.62 -25.71 -7.04
N ASP A 460 9.75 -26.06 -7.67
CA ASP A 460 10.12 -27.45 -7.88
C ASP A 460 10.46 -28.17 -6.58
N ARG A 461 11.15 -27.50 -5.65
CA ARG A 461 11.45 -28.06 -4.33
C ARG A 461 10.18 -28.33 -3.52
N ILE A 462 9.30 -27.33 -3.41
CA ILE A 462 8.05 -27.50 -2.64
C ILE A 462 7.12 -28.54 -3.27
N SER A 463 7.12 -28.69 -4.60
CA SER A 463 6.29 -29.69 -5.30
C SER A 463 6.69 -31.13 -5.03
N LYS A 464 7.92 -31.35 -4.55
CA LYS A 464 8.46 -32.66 -4.20
C LYS A 464 8.29 -32.99 -2.71
N MET A 465 7.76 -32.06 -1.91
CA MET A 465 7.51 -32.31 -0.50
C MET A 465 6.45 -33.37 -0.31
N THR A 466 6.72 -34.26 0.62
CA THR A 466 5.80 -35.34 0.97
C THR A 466 5.08 -35.02 2.28
N ARG A 467 3.92 -35.64 2.48
CA ARG A 467 3.17 -35.59 3.75
C ARG A 467 4.06 -35.92 4.94
N GLN A 468 4.87 -36.99 4.84
CA GLN A 468 5.74 -37.42 5.95
C GLN A 468 6.78 -36.36 6.28
N GLN A 469 7.38 -35.70 5.28
CA GLN A 469 8.35 -34.61 5.52
C GLN A 469 7.70 -33.44 6.24
N ILE A 470 6.46 -33.07 5.91
CA ILE A 470 5.70 -32.02 6.62
C ILE A 470 5.44 -32.42 8.07
N VAL A 471 4.99 -33.65 8.31
CA VAL A 471 4.72 -34.19 9.65
C VAL A 471 5.98 -34.23 10.50
N ASP A 472 7.09 -34.76 9.95
CA ASP A 472 8.38 -34.82 10.64
C ASP A 472 8.92 -33.44 10.98
N PHE A 473 8.78 -32.49 10.05
CA PHE A 473 9.16 -31.11 10.26
C PHE A 473 8.31 -30.47 11.38
N ALA A 474 6.99 -30.60 11.31
CA ALA A 474 6.08 -30.04 12.30
C ALA A 474 6.37 -30.57 13.72
N ASN A 475 6.70 -31.88 13.85
CA ASN A 475 7.06 -32.46 15.14
C ASN A 475 8.39 -31.91 15.72
N ARG A 476 9.33 -31.54 14.87
CA ARG A 476 10.61 -30.95 15.31
C ARG A 476 10.51 -29.45 15.56
N PHE A 477 9.65 -28.74 14.85
CA PHE A 477 9.56 -27.29 14.88
C PHE A 477 8.58 -26.76 15.94
N PHE A 478 7.34 -27.29 15.97
CA PHE A 478 6.31 -26.84 16.90
C PHE A 478 6.43 -27.52 18.26
N LEU A 479 7.41 -27.08 19.02
CA LEU A 479 7.61 -27.52 20.40
C LEU A 479 7.03 -26.47 21.38
N ASP A 480 7.14 -26.77 22.68
CA ASP A 480 6.76 -25.82 23.74
C ASP A 480 7.83 -24.73 23.97
N ASN A 481 8.28 -24.12 22.86
CA ASN A 481 9.32 -23.10 22.80
C ASN A 481 8.82 -21.83 22.06
N TYR A 482 7.61 -21.43 22.35
CA TYR A 482 6.94 -20.31 21.71
C TYR A 482 6.68 -19.16 22.69
N VAL A 483 6.44 -17.98 22.13
CA VAL A 483 5.97 -16.81 22.87
C VAL A 483 4.49 -16.61 22.57
N THR A 484 3.68 -16.24 23.59
CA THR A 484 2.32 -15.75 23.41
C THR A 484 2.22 -14.30 23.89
N VAL A 485 1.76 -13.41 23.04
CA VAL A 485 1.39 -12.05 23.41
C VAL A 485 -0.12 -11.98 23.50
N PHE A 486 -0.64 -11.69 24.68
CA PHE A 486 -2.06 -11.41 24.92
C PHE A 486 -2.30 -9.92 24.83
N LYS A 487 -3.06 -9.49 23.84
CA LYS A 487 -3.47 -8.10 23.72
C LYS A 487 -4.81 -7.90 24.41
N ARG A 488 -4.81 -7.17 25.52
CA ARG A 488 -6.01 -6.83 26.30
C ARG A 488 -6.57 -5.48 25.90
N GLN A 489 -7.90 -5.36 25.84
CA GLN A 489 -8.53 -4.08 25.62
C GLN A 489 -8.48 -3.21 26.88
N GLY A 490 -8.04 -1.97 26.74
CA GLY A 490 -7.95 -1.02 27.83
C GLY A 490 -7.08 0.19 27.51
N ASN A 491 -7.02 1.14 28.44
CA ASN A 491 -6.12 2.29 28.34
C ASN A 491 -4.70 1.90 28.76
N ASP A 492 -3.74 2.15 27.90
CA ASP A 492 -2.31 1.99 28.20
C ASP A 492 -1.79 3.23 28.93
N THR A 493 -1.68 3.12 30.24
CA THR A 493 -1.18 4.20 31.13
C THR A 493 0.34 4.33 31.12
N THR A 494 1.07 3.46 30.44
CA THR A 494 2.53 3.49 30.36
C THR A 494 3.06 4.40 29.26
N ILE A 495 2.18 4.85 28.36
CA ILE A 495 2.54 5.80 27.29
C ILE A 495 2.65 7.20 27.88
N HIS A 496 3.87 7.70 27.98
CA HIS A 496 4.15 9.07 28.40
C HIS A 496 4.54 9.94 27.21
N LYS A 497 3.82 11.06 27.03
CA LYS A 497 4.23 12.10 26.08
C LYS A 497 5.46 12.79 26.65
N ILE A 498 6.55 12.80 25.90
CA ILE A 498 7.72 13.58 26.26
C ILE A 498 7.58 14.99 25.67
N GLU A 499 7.79 16.02 26.48
CA GLU A 499 7.86 17.39 25.99
C GLU A 499 8.95 17.53 24.95
N LYS A 500 8.63 18.12 23.82
CA LYS A 500 9.58 18.44 22.76
C LYS A 500 9.75 19.96 22.68
N PRO A 501 10.96 20.42 22.31
CA PRO A 501 11.16 21.86 22.07
C PRO A 501 10.30 22.34 20.89
N SER A 502 9.80 23.55 20.96
CA SER A 502 9.18 24.18 19.78
C SER A 502 10.24 24.56 18.74
N ILE A 503 9.89 24.41 17.48
CA ILE A 503 10.72 24.83 16.34
C ILE A 503 10.09 26.05 15.65
N THR A 504 10.92 26.87 15.02
CA THR A 504 10.45 27.97 14.18
C THR A 504 10.15 27.44 12.78
N PRO A 505 8.99 27.77 12.16
CA PRO A 505 8.69 27.38 10.78
C PRO A 505 9.77 27.86 9.82
N ILE A 506 10.15 27.00 8.88
CA ILE A 506 11.16 27.32 7.87
C ILE A 506 10.54 27.89 6.60
N PRO A 507 11.26 28.74 5.83
CA PRO A 507 10.79 29.20 4.54
C PRO A 507 10.72 28.04 3.54
N THR A 508 9.65 27.98 2.75
CA THR A 508 9.48 26.95 1.70
C THR A 508 10.37 27.17 0.47
N ASN A 509 10.88 28.38 0.26
CA ASN A 509 11.77 28.75 -0.86
C ASN A 509 11.29 28.21 -2.22
N ASN A 510 9.99 28.22 -2.46
CA ASN A 510 9.38 27.57 -3.63
C ASN A 510 9.74 28.24 -4.98
N ASP A 511 10.25 29.47 -4.94
CA ASP A 511 10.79 30.22 -6.06
C ASP A 511 12.23 29.83 -6.42
N LYS A 512 12.94 29.16 -5.50
CA LYS A 512 14.32 28.76 -5.69
C LYS A 512 14.41 27.40 -6.37
N ARG A 513 15.50 27.23 -7.12
CA ARG A 513 15.85 25.99 -7.82
C ARG A 513 17.34 25.84 -7.89
N SER A 514 17.83 24.61 -7.73
CA SER A 514 19.21 24.28 -8.03
C SER A 514 19.49 24.30 -9.53
N GLN A 515 20.76 24.48 -9.90
CA GLN A 515 21.19 24.31 -11.29
C GLN A 515 20.92 22.89 -11.78
N PHE A 516 21.06 21.88 -10.91
CA PHE A 516 20.81 20.47 -11.23
C PHE A 516 19.36 20.23 -11.66
N LEU A 517 18.38 20.79 -10.92
CA LEU A 517 16.97 20.68 -11.32
C LEU A 517 16.73 21.35 -12.67
N GLN A 518 17.32 22.53 -12.90
CA GLN A 518 17.17 23.22 -14.18
C GLN A 518 17.75 22.39 -15.34
N GLU A 519 18.89 21.76 -15.15
CA GLU A 519 19.50 20.85 -16.14
C GLU A 519 18.60 19.65 -16.41
N VAL A 520 18.08 18.98 -15.37
CA VAL A 520 17.23 17.81 -15.48
C VAL A 520 15.93 18.12 -16.24
N VAL A 521 15.24 19.20 -15.88
CA VAL A 521 13.99 19.62 -16.54
C VAL A 521 14.19 19.93 -18.03
N ASN A 522 15.39 20.35 -18.43
CA ASN A 522 15.73 20.66 -19.82
C ASN A 522 16.21 19.42 -20.62
N LEU A 523 16.42 18.26 -19.97
CA LEU A 523 16.72 17.02 -20.68
C LEU A 523 15.50 16.58 -21.48
N LYS A 524 15.73 16.15 -22.70
CA LYS A 524 14.68 15.65 -23.58
C LYS A 524 14.81 14.14 -23.69
N ALA A 525 13.77 13.45 -23.30
CA ALA A 525 13.57 12.03 -23.60
C ALA A 525 12.67 11.88 -24.85
N ASP A 526 12.85 10.82 -25.61
CA ASP A 526 11.95 10.51 -26.71
C ASP A 526 10.52 10.31 -26.19
N PRO A 527 9.51 11.00 -26.72
CA PRO A 527 8.18 10.97 -26.14
C PRO A 527 7.52 9.59 -26.32
N ILE A 528 6.92 9.07 -25.24
CA ILE A 528 6.06 7.91 -25.29
C ILE A 528 4.70 8.33 -25.83
N GLN A 529 4.21 7.62 -26.85
CA GLN A 529 2.89 7.88 -27.41
C GLN A 529 1.80 7.36 -26.47
N PRO A 530 0.79 8.19 -26.14
CA PRO A 530 -0.32 7.77 -25.32
C PRO A 530 -1.15 6.68 -26.02
N SER A 531 -1.78 5.82 -25.23
CA SER A 531 -2.71 4.81 -25.73
C SER A 531 -3.90 4.73 -24.80
N PHE A 532 -5.06 5.05 -25.32
CA PHE A 532 -6.34 5.03 -24.60
C PHE A 532 -7.22 3.89 -25.10
N VAL A 533 -8.18 3.46 -24.29
CA VAL A 533 -9.07 2.36 -24.65
C VAL A 533 -10.08 2.82 -25.71
N ASP A 534 -10.10 2.11 -26.83
CA ASP A 534 -11.19 2.23 -27.81
C ASP A 534 -12.26 1.17 -27.53
N TYR A 535 -13.35 1.57 -26.86
CA TYR A 535 -14.44 0.67 -26.47
C TYR A 535 -15.19 0.03 -27.65
N LYS A 536 -14.84 0.35 -28.90
CA LYS A 536 -15.36 -0.30 -30.09
C LYS A 536 -14.43 -1.39 -30.60
N LYS A 537 -13.13 -1.36 -30.26
CA LYS A 537 -12.11 -2.28 -30.75
C LYS A 537 -11.52 -3.18 -29.67
N ASP A 538 -11.34 -2.65 -28.45
CA ASP A 538 -10.55 -3.32 -27.41
C ASP A 538 -11.37 -4.32 -26.58
N LEU A 539 -12.68 -4.36 -26.78
CA LEU A 539 -13.59 -5.35 -26.22
C LEU A 539 -14.69 -5.72 -27.22
N THR A 540 -15.23 -6.92 -27.06
CA THR A 540 -16.41 -7.39 -27.81
C THR A 540 -17.67 -7.24 -26.95
N LYS A 541 -18.73 -6.73 -27.53
CA LYS A 541 -20.07 -6.66 -26.92
C LYS A 541 -20.94 -7.72 -27.60
N ALA A 542 -21.47 -8.62 -26.80
CA ALA A 542 -22.31 -9.71 -27.28
C ALA A 542 -23.53 -9.89 -26.37
N VAL A 543 -24.40 -10.79 -26.76
CA VAL A 543 -25.55 -11.20 -25.95
C VAL A 543 -25.62 -12.72 -26.00
N THR A 544 -25.71 -13.37 -24.85
CA THR A 544 -25.88 -14.82 -24.79
C THR A 544 -27.18 -15.26 -25.46
N LYS A 545 -27.28 -16.54 -25.82
CA LYS A 545 -28.53 -17.15 -26.30
C LYS A 545 -29.71 -17.00 -25.35
N LYS A 546 -29.44 -16.67 -24.08
CA LYS A 546 -30.41 -16.44 -23.01
C LYS A 546 -30.69 -14.94 -22.73
N GLY A 547 -30.13 -14.04 -23.55
CA GLY A 547 -30.41 -12.60 -23.47
C GLY A 547 -29.58 -11.85 -22.39
N VAL A 548 -28.52 -12.44 -21.87
CA VAL A 548 -27.58 -11.75 -20.96
C VAL A 548 -26.54 -10.97 -21.78
N GLU A 549 -26.37 -9.69 -21.49
CA GLU A 549 -25.30 -8.84 -22.07
C GLU A 549 -23.93 -9.37 -21.68
N VAL A 550 -23.00 -9.43 -22.64
CA VAL A 550 -21.62 -9.89 -22.44
C VAL A 550 -20.62 -8.84 -22.87
N LEU A 551 -19.71 -8.52 -21.99
CA LEU A 551 -18.47 -7.79 -22.29
C LEU A 551 -17.33 -8.79 -22.29
N TYR A 552 -16.72 -9.00 -23.47
CA TYR A 552 -15.74 -10.04 -23.68
C TYR A 552 -14.41 -9.45 -24.12
N LYS A 553 -13.33 -9.97 -23.58
CA LYS A 553 -11.95 -9.76 -24.05
C LYS A 553 -11.16 -11.06 -23.93
N GLN A 554 -10.56 -11.52 -25.02
CA GLN A 554 -9.76 -12.73 -25.00
C GLN A 554 -8.42 -12.50 -24.32
N ASN A 555 -8.04 -13.41 -23.44
CA ASN A 555 -6.68 -13.54 -22.90
C ASN A 555 -5.85 -14.44 -23.87
N THR A 556 -4.77 -13.90 -24.41
CA THR A 556 -3.84 -14.63 -25.30
C THR A 556 -2.46 -14.78 -24.66
N GLU A 557 -2.30 -14.37 -23.41
CA GLU A 557 -1.00 -14.30 -22.72
C GLU A 557 -0.76 -15.50 -21.81
N ASP A 558 -1.81 -15.93 -21.12
CA ASP A 558 -1.73 -17.01 -20.13
C ASP A 558 -3.06 -17.77 -20.02
N GLU A 559 -3.09 -18.78 -19.12
CA GLU A 559 -4.24 -19.64 -18.87
C GLU A 559 -5.14 -19.16 -17.74
N LEU A 560 -5.08 -17.88 -17.37
CA LEU A 560 -5.91 -17.32 -16.31
C LEU A 560 -7.21 -16.76 -16.88
N PHE A 561 -8.29 -16.88 -16.09
CA PHE A 561 -9.56 -16.24 -16.41
C PHE A 561 -10.12 -15.43 -15.23
N THR A 562 -10.90 -14.42 -15.58
CA THR A 562 -11.80 -13.67 -14.70
C THR A 562 -13.16 -13.62 -15.36
N LEU A 563 -14.18 -14.13 -14.68
CA LEU A 563 -15.56 -14.10 -15.09
C LEU A 563 -16.37 -13.42 -13.98
N ALA A 564 -17.10 -12.35 -14.32
CA ALA A 564 -17.89 -11.59 -13.35
C ALA A 564 -19.32 -11.41 -13.84
N PHE A 565 -20.28 -11.60 -12.93
CA PHE A 565 -21.68 -11.22 -13.12
C PHE A 565 -21.89 -9.88 -12.42
N HIS A 566 -22.10 -8.81 -13.18
CA HIS A 566 -22.30 -7.46 -12.69
C HIS A 566 -23.77 -7.09 -12.65
N TYR A 567 -24.31 -6.84 -11.47
CA TYR A 567 -25.67 -6.38 -11.22
C TYR A 567 -25.63 -4.88 -10.86
N PRO A 568 -26.30 -3.98 -11.60
CA PRO A 568 -26.23 -2.52 -11.37
C PRO A 568 -27.16 -2.06 -10.23
N PHE A 569 -27.14 -2.74 -9.10
CA PHE A 569 -27.85 -2.41 -7.86
C PHE A 569 -27.19 -3.12 -6.68
N GLY A 570 -27.36 -2.58 -5.47
CA GLY A 570 -26.71 -3.11 -4.27
C GLY A 570 -27.44 -2.74 -2.98
N THR A 571 -26.71 -2.40 -1.92
CA THR A 571 -27.30 -2.11 -0.59
C THR A 571 -28.25 -0.94 -0.57
N LYS A 572 -28.14 0.01 -1.49
CA LYS A 572 -29.11 1.10 -1.64
C LYS A 572 -30.49 0.60 -2.08
N SER A 573 -30.53 -0.51 -2.77
CA SER A 573 -31.81 -1.15 -3.15
C SER A 573 -32.33 -2.08 -2.05
N ASP A 574 -31.44 -2.83 -1.42
CA ASP A 574 -31.76 -3.73 -0.31
C ASP A 574 -30.50 -4.09 0.49
N ASN A 575 -30.40 -3.60 1.73
CA ASN A 575 -29.22 -3.83 2.57
C ASN A 575 -29.04 -5.30 3.01
N ARG A 576 -30.06 -6.13 2.80
CA ARG A 576 -30.00 -7.56 3.09
C ARG A 576 -29.04 -8.33 2.17
N TYR A 577 -28.70 -7.80 0.98
CA TYR A 577 -27.73 -8.42 0.06
C TYR A 577 -26.35 -8.60 0.71
N GLU A 578 -25.89 -7.61 1.47
CA GLU A 578 -24.61 -7.68 2.18
C GLU A 578 -24.59 -8.81 3.20
N ILE A 579 -25.66 -8.92 3.99
CA ILE A 579 -25.82 -9.99 4.99
C ILE A 579 -25.95 -11.36 4.33
N ALA A 580 -26.68 -11.45 3.23
CA ALA A 580 -26.82 -12.68 2.45
C ALA A 580 -25.46 -13.15 1.89
N ALA A 581 -24.68 -12.24 1.32
CA ALA A 581 -23.34 -12.53 0.80
C ALA A 581 -22.39 -12.99 1.91
N GLY A 582 -22.37 -12.29 3.05
CA GLY A 582 -21.54 -12.69 4.19
C GLY A 582 -21.95 -14.04 4.78
N TYR A 583 -23.25 -14.34 4.85
CA TYR A 583 -23.74 -15.63 5.37
C TYR A 583 -23.46 -16.79 4.40
N LEU A 584 -23.42 -16.53 3.09
CA LEU A 584 -23.13 -17.55 2.08
C LEU A 584 -21.77 -18.23 2.32
N ASP A 585 -20.80 -17.52 2.84
CA ASP A 585 -19.46 -18.06 3.13
C ASP A 585 -19.45 -19.12 4.26
N TYR A 586 -20.55 -19.28 5.01
CA TYR A 586 -20.65 -20.22 6.13
C TYR A 586 -21.59 -21.40 5.88
N VAL A 587 -22.25 -21.43 4.73
CA VAL A 587 -23.27 -22.46 4.47
C VAL A 587 -22.88 -23.40 3.34
N GLY A 588 -23.40 -24.60 3.39
CA GLY A 588 -23.32 -25.60 2.32
C GLY A 588 -24.61 -25.70 1.55
N THR A 589 -24.74 -26.80 0.80
CA THR A 589 -25.97 -27.23 0.14
C THR A 589 -26.54 -28.44 0.91
N ALA A 590 -27.64 -28.98 0.42
CA ALA A 590 -28.18 -30.23 0.99
C ALA A 590 -27.23 -31.44 0.83
N LYS A 591 -26.32 -31.39 -0.15
CA LYS A 591 -25.41 -32.49 -0.52
C LYS A 591 -23.95 -32.26 -0.14
N LEU A 592 -23.53 -31.03 -0.06
CA LEU A 592 -22.15 -30.64 0.18
C LEU A 592 -22.07 -29.69 1.38
N SER A 593 -21.23 -30.04 2.35
CA SER A 593 -20.94 -29.12 3.46
C SER A 593 -20.18 -27.91 2.98
N ASN A 594 -20.17 -26.81 3.74
CA ASN A 594 -19.37 -25.62 3.47
C ASN A 594 -17.88 -25.96 3.31
N GLN A 595 -17.33 -26.77 4.24
CA GLN A 595 -15.92 -27.20 4.16
C GLN A 595 -15.63 -27.95 2.86
N LYS A 596 -16.55 -28.83 2.42
CA LYS A 596 -16.37 -29.58 1.17
C LYS A 596 -16.43 -28.68 -0.06
N LEU A 597 -17.31 -27.68 -0.07
CA LEU A 597 -17.37 -26.67 -1.14
C LEU A 597 -16.05 -25.88 -1.24
N ASN A 598 -15.55 -25.40 -0.12
CA ASN A 598 -14.27 -24.67 -0.05
C ASN A 598 -13.09 -25.52 -0.55
N GLN A 599 -13.02 -26.81 -0.15
CA GLN A 599 -12.02 -27.74 -0.66
C GLN A 599 -12.13 -27.93 -2.17
N LEU A 600 -13.34 -28.12 -2.72
CA LEU A 600 -13.53 -28.31 -4.15
C LEU A 600 -13.09 -27.09 -4.97
N PHE A 601 -13.39 -25.86 -4.53
CA PHE A 601 -12.88 -24.65 -5.20
C PHE A 601 -11.35 -24.57 -5.13
N TYR A 602 -10.78 -24.87 -3.98
CA TYR A 602 -9.34 -24.84 -3.77
C TYR A 602 -8.61 -25.89 -4.60
N ASP A 603 -9.17 -27.12 -4.72
CA ASP A 603 -8.65 -28.19 -5.57
C ASP A 603 -8.67 -27.83 -7.06
N LEU A 604 -9.64 -27.02 -7.49
CA LEU A 604 -9.74 -26.50 -8.85
C LEU A 604 -8.78 -25.34 -9.14
N ALA A 605 -8.02 -24.86 -8.16
CA ALA A 605 -7.29 -23.60 -8.20
C ALA A 605 -8.16 -22.44 -8.72
N CYS A 606 -9.39 -22.38 -8.23
CA CYS A 606 -10.39 -21.35 -8.52
C CYS A 606 -10.95 -20.79 -7.21
N SER A 607 -11.35 -19.54 -7.28
CA SER A 607 -12.05 -18.88 -6.16
C SER A 607 -13.17 -18.00 -6.67
N TYR A 608 -14.21 -17.82 -5.84
CA TYR A 608 -15.27 -16.87 -6.10
C TYR A 608 -15.42 -15.89 -4.94
N LYS A 609 -15.97 -14.72 -5.25
CA LYS A 609 -16.36 -13.71 -4.27
C LYS A 609 -17.65 -13.03 -4.68
N VAL A 610 -18.53 -12.77 -3.71
CA VAL A 610 -19.72 -11.94 -3.88
C VAL A 610 -19.44 -10.59 -3.22
N ASN A 611 -19.19 -9.57 -4.04
CA ASN A 611 -18.94 -8.21 -3.58
C ASN A 611 -20.25 -7.42 -3.65
N VAL A 612 -20.68 -6.87 -2.51
CA VAL A 612 -21.90 -6.07 -2.43
C VAL A 612 -21.52 -4.64 -2.06
N GLY A 613 -21.74 -3.73 -3.00
CA GLY A 613 -21.58 -2.30 -2.78
C GLY A 613 -22.92 -1.57 -2.70
N GLY A 614 -22.89 -0.24 -2.58
CA GLY A 614 -24.11 0.58 -2.59
C GLY A 614 -24.90 0.46 -3.89
N ASP A 615 -24.20 0.53 -5.02
CA ASP A 615 -24.76 0.64 -6.37
C ASP A 615 -24.58 -0.60 -7.25
N ALA A 616 -23.84 -1.60 -6.79
CA ALA A 616 -23.56 -2.80 -7.58
C ALA A 616 -23.35 -4.04 -6.70
N ILE A 617 -23.68 -5.20 -7.27
CA ILE A 617 -23.28 -6.51 -6.78
C ILE A 617 -22.44 -7.15 -7.88
N ASP A 618 -21.25 -7.62 -7.54
CA ASP A 618 -20.36 -8.33 -8.45
C ASP A 618 -20.06 -9.73 -7.91
N ILE A 619 -20.45 -10.76 -8.67
CA ILE A 619 -20.08 -12.15 -8.39
C ILE A 619 -18.92 -12.49 -9.31
N VAL A 620 -17.72 -12.59 -8.74
CA VAL A 620 -16.48 -12.76 -9.50
C VAL A 620 -15.92 -14.16 -9.29
N LEU A 621 -15.66 -14.89 -10.36
CA LEU A 621 -15.01 -16.20 -10.39
C LEU A 621 -13.67 -16.06 -11.12
N THR A 622 -12.60 -16.52 -10.48
CA THR A 622 -11.24 -16.45 -11.05
C THR A 622 -10.51 -17.77 -10.90
N GLY A 623 -9.52 -18.02 -11.74
CA GLY A 623 -8.68 -19.22 -11.63
C GLY A 623 -8.04 -19.66 -12.92
N LEU A 624 -7.71 -20.96 -12.99
CA LEU A 624 -7.21 -21.61 -14.20
C LEU A 624 -8.36 -21.90 -15.17
N ASN A 625 -8.17 -21.52 -16.43
CA ASN A 625 -9.19 -21.67 -17.47
C ASN A 625 -9.62 -23.13 -17.70
N SER A 626 -8.70 -24.09 -17.58
CA SER A 626 -9.00 -25.52 -17.68
C SER A 626 -10.01 -25.98 -16.60
N SER A 627 -10.05 -25.34 -15.45
CA SER A 627 -10.98 -25.62 -14.35
C SER A 627 -12.28 -24.82 -14.45
N MET A 628 -12.34 -23.75 -15.25
CA MET A 628 -13.48 -22.83 -15.34
C MET A 628 -14.85 -23.50 -15.51
N PRO A 629 -15.02 -24.51 -16.41
CA PRO A 629 -16.32 -25.15 -16.59
C PRO A 629 -16.83 -25.88 -15.35
N LYS A 630 -15.90 -26.45 -14.55
CA LYS A 630 -16.25 -27.13 -13.30
C LYS A 630 -16.52 -26.10 -12.20
N ALA A 631 -15.67 -25.08 -12.10
CA ALA A 631 -15.79 -24.01 -11.10
C ALA A 631 -17.10 -23.22 -11.29
N LEU A 632 -17.49 -22.90 -12.54
CA LEU A 632 -18.75 -22.22 -12.83
C LEU A 632 -19.97 -23.07 -12.43
N ARG A 633 -19.97 -24.38 -12.71
CA ARG A 633 -21.04 -25.27 -12.25
C ARG A 633 -21.11 -25.32 -10.72
N LEU A 634 -19.97 -25.36 -10.07
CA LEU A 634 -19.90 -25.36 -8.60
C LEU A 634 -20.43 -24.05 -8.02
N LEU A 635 -20.07 -22.89 -8.62
CA LEU A 635 -20.60 -21.58 -8.23
C LEU A 635 -22.11 -21.53 -8.37
N GLU A 636 -22.65 -21.99 -9.52
CA GLU A 636 -24.11 -22.05 -9.73
C GLU A 636 -24.80 -23.01 -8.73
N THR A 637 -24.16 -24.09 -8.36
CA THR A 637 -24.66 -24.99 -7.30
C THR A 637 -24.71 -24.26 -5.95
N VAL A 638 -23.67 -23.53 -5.59
CA VAL A 638 -23.65 -22.72 -4.36
C VAL A 638 -24.77 -21.71 -4.36
N LEU A 639 -24.88 -20.90 -5.42
CA LEU A 639 -25.89 -19.84 -5.49
C LEU A 639 -27.32 -20.37 -5.52
N ASN A 640 -27.56 -21.51 -6.20
CA ASN A 640 -28.91 -22.05 -6.36
C ASN A 640 -29.37 -22.96 -5.20
N GLU A 641 -28.44 -23.68 -4.57
CA GLU A 641 -28.74 -24.75 -3.64
C GLU A 641 -28.28 -24.47 -2.21
N ALA A 642 -27.75 -23.26 -1.93
CA ALA A 642 -27.34 -22.87 -0.59
C ALA A 642 -28.48 -23.08 0.42
N LYS A 643 -28.18 -23.82 1.48
CA LYS A 643 -29.16 -24.21 2.47
C LYS A 643 -28.84 -23.62 3.83
N ALA A 644 -29.75 -22.80 4.33
CA ALA A 644 -29.61 -22.21 5.65
C ALA A 644 -29.67 -23.25 6.76
N ASN A 645 -28.88 -23.00 7.80
CA ASN A 645 -28.90 -23.74 9.06
C ASN A 645 -29.10 -22.75 10.21
N LYS A 646 -30.08 -22.98 11.05
CA LYS A 646 -30.41 -22.02 12.13
C LYS A 646 -29.30 -21.85 13.16
N ALA A 647 -28.58 -22.93 13.49
CA ALA A 647 -27.46 -22.84 14.44
C ALA A 647 -26.31 -22.03 13.86
N THR A 648 -25.94 -22.28 12.58
CA THR A 648 -24.93 -21.49 11.83
C THR A 648 -25.36 -20.03 11.70
N TRP A 649 -26.64 -19.77 11.43
CA TRP A 649 -27.16 -18.40 11.37
C TRP A 649 -27.01 -17.66 12.69
N ASN A 650 -27.38 -18.28 13.80
CA ASN A 650 -27.25 -17.66 15.11
C ASN A 650 -25.77 -17.35 15.42
N GLN A 651 -24.84 -18.25 15.11
CA GLN A 651 -23.41 -18.03 15.29
C GLN A 651 -22.90 -16.91 14.39
N PHE A 652 -23.34 -16.85 13.12
CA PHE A 652 -23.00 -15.79 12.20
C PHE A 652 -23.48 -14.42 12.70
N VAL A 653 -24.72 -14.33 13.22
CA VAL A 653 -25.24 -13.07 13.81
C VAL A 653 -24.38 -12.63 15.00
N GLU A 654 -24.03 -13.54 15.92
CA GLU A 654 -23.15 -13.18 17.05
C GLU A 654 -21.76 -12.73 16.57
N LEU A 655 -21.20 -13.40 15.57
CA LEU A 655 -19.91 -13.04 14.99
C LEU A 655 -19.99 -11.64 14.34
N LEU A 656 -21.04 -11.37 13.58
CA LEU A 656 -21.26 -10.08 12.91
C LEU A 656 -21.42 -8.93 13.94
N LEU A 657 -22.22 -9.15 14.98
CA LEU A 657 -22.43 -8.16 16.05
C LEU A 657 -21.13 -7.89 16.82
N LYS A 658 -20.34 -8.93 17.10
CA LYS A 658 -19.00 -8.76 17.69
C LYS A 658 -18.08 -7.95 16.78
N SER A 659 -18.05 -8.24 15.49
CA SER A 659 -17.24 -7.48 14.51
C SER A 659 -17.66 -6.00 14.44
N ARG A 660 -18.95 -5.70 14.51
CA ARG A 660 -19.47 -4.33 14.59
C ARG A 660 -19.04 -3.61 15.87
N ALA A 661 -19.09 -4.31 17.00
CA ALA A 661 -18.61 -3.78 18.27
C ALA A 661 -17.10 -3.50 18.22
N ASP A 662 -16.33 -4.42 17.66
CA ASP A 662 -14.86 -4.24 17.51
C ASP A 662 -14.51 -3.05 16.62
N ALA A 663 -15.26 -2.82 15.52
CA ALA A 663 -15.06 -1.67 14.65
C ALA A 663 -15.18 -0.33 15.40
N LYS A 664 -16.05 -0.24 16.42
CA LYS A 664 -16.19 0.95 17.24
C LYS A 664 -14.97 1.25 18.13
N SER A 665 -14.11 0.28 18.36
CA SER A 665 -12.83 0.47 19.07
C SER A 665 -11.66 0.84 18.15
N ASN A 666 -11.84 0.79 16.82
CA ASN A 666 -10.81 1.11 15.85
C ASN A 666 -10.91 2.58 15.38
N GLN A 667 -9.81 3.33 15.48
CA GLN A 667 -9.78 4.77 15.15
C GLN A 667 -10.15 5.04 13.69
N GLY A 668 -9.60 4.27 12.76
CA GLY A 668 -9.86 4.45 11.33
C GLY A 668 -11.32 4.16 10.94
N ALA A 669 -11.94 3.14 11.56
CA ALA A 669 -13.35 2.82 11.36
C ALA A 669 -14.28 3.93 11.90
N ASN A 670 -13.97 4.46 13.10
CA ASN A 670 -14.70 5.60 13.66
C ASN A 670 -14.62 6.85 12.77
N PHE A 671 -13.40 7.17 12.27
CA PHE A 671 -13.26 8.32 11.38
C PHE A 671 -14.00 8.12 10.05
N SER A 672 -13.96 6.91 9.50
CA SER A 672 -14.73 6.59 8.30
C SER A 672 -16.24 6.73 8.51
N ALA A 673 -16.77 6.27 9.65
CA ALA A 673 -18.17 6.45 10.02
C ALA A 673 -18.54 7.93 10.15
N LEU A 674 -17.72 8.72 10.87
CA LEU A 674 -17.89 10.17 11.00
C LEU A 674 -17.87 10.88 9.64
N ARG A 675 -16.97 10.50 8.76
CA ARG A 675 -16.87 11.05 7.38
C ARG A 675 -18.16 10.81 6.60
N TYR A 676 -18.65 9.57 6.56
CA TYR A 676 -19.91 9.26 5.86
C TYR A 676 -21.10 9.94 6.50
N TYR A 677 -21.11 10.06 7.83
CA TYR A 677 -22.13 10.79 8.54
C TYR A 677 -22.09 12.28 8.21
N GLY A 678 -20.88 12.87 8.12
CA GLY A 678 -20.66 14.25 7.70
C GLY A 678 -21.07 14.53 6.26
N MET A 679 -20.90 13.56 5.35
CA MET A 679 -21.27 13.68 3.93
C MET A 679 -22.79 13.51 3.69
N TYR A 680 -23.44 12.58 4.39
CA TYR A 680 -24.80 12.14 4.05
C TYR A 680 -25.79 12.17 5.25
N GLY A 681 -25.35 12.47 6.45
CA GLY A 681 -26.20 12.45 7.65
C GLY A 681 -26.55 11.04 8.09
N LYS A 682 -27.73 10.91 8.71
CA LYS A 682 -28.18 9.67 9.36
C LYS A 682 -28.37 8.48 8.44
N TYR A 683 -28.64 8.69 7.15
CA TYR A 683 -28.77 7.60 6.19
C TYR A 683 -27.58 7.62 5.22
N ASN A 684 -26.64 6.72 5.43
CA ASN A 684 -25.40 6.62 4.69
C ASN A 684 -24.93 5.14 4.59
N ALA A 685 -23.77 4.89 4.00
CA ALA A 685 -23.26 3.54 3.80
C ALA A 685 -22.96 2.77 5.11
N TYR A 686 -22.61 3.47 6.20
CA TYR A 686 -22.37 2.85 7.50
C TYR A 686 -23.64 2.54 8.27
N THR A 687 -24.66 3.40 8.15
CA THR A 687 -25.92 3.26 8.88
C THR A 687 -26.98 2.45 8.13
N ASN A 688 -26.83 2.27 6.81
CA ASN A 688 -27.69 1.44 5.99
C ASN A 688 -27.38 -0.05 6.12
N GLN A 689 -27.58 -0.57 7.31
CA GLN A 689 -27.35 -1.98 7.64
C GLN A 689 -28.54 -2.55 8.42
N MET A 690 -28.69 -3.88 8.40
CA MET A 690 -29.69 -4.55 9.24
C MET A 690 -29.36 -4.34 10.73
N SER A 691 -30.32 -3.89 11.52
CA SER A 691 -30.22 -3.79 12.98
C SER A 691 -30.07 -5.17 13.62
N GLU A 692 -29.61 -5.25 14.86
CA GLU A 692 -29.56 -6.49 15.64
C GLU A 692 -30.94 -7.15 15.71
N LYS A 693 -32.01 -6.38 15.95
CA LYS A 693 -33.39 -6.88 15.97
C LYS A 693 -33.80 -7.54 14.66
N GLU A 694 -33.47 -6.91 13.52
CA GLU A 694 -33.76 -7.44 12.20
C GLU A 694 -32.95 -8.70 11.92
N LEU A 695 -31.66 -8.72 12.27
CA LEU A 695 -30.78 -9.89 12.12
C LEU A 695 -31.33 -11.09 12.92
N ARG A 696 -31.69 -10.89 14.17
CA ARG A 696 -32.22 -11.97 15.03
C ARG A 696 -33.58 -12.48 14.56
N ALA A 697 -34.40 -11.61 13.98
CA ALA A 697 -35.72 -11.95 13.43
C ALA A 697 -35.68 -12.53 12.02
N ALA A 698 -34.58 -12.37 11.29
CA ALA A 698 -34.49 -12.75 9.88
C ALA A 698 -34.60 -14.27 9.67
N ASN A 699 -35.27 -14.62 8.57
CA ASN A 699 -35.23 -16.00 8.06
C ASN A 699 -34.00 -16.12 7.13
N PRO A 700 -32.95 -16.87 7.51
CA PRO A 700 -31.70 -16.90 6.75
C PRO A 700 -31.86 -17.55 5.36
N GLN A 701 -32.85 -18.45 5.15
CA GLN A 701 -33.08 -18.99 3.82
C GLN A 701 -33.65 -17.93 2.87
N THR A 702 -34.46 -17.01 3.37
CA THR A 702 -34.96 -15.87 2.56
C THR A 702 -33.82 -14.98 2.11
N LEU A 703 -32.78 -14.77 2.95
CA LEU A 703 -31.59 -14.01 2.56
C LEU A 703 -30.79 -14.74 1.48
N LEU A 704 -30.54 -16.03 1.62
CA LEU A 704 -29.86 -16.81 0.57
C LEU A 704 -30.63 -16.83 -0.75
N ASN A 705 -31.98 -16.84 -0.68
CA ASN A 705 -32.82 -16.75 -1.88
C ASN A 705 -32.65 -15.43 -2.63
N LEU A 706 -32.29 -14.32 -1.96
CA LEU A 706 -31.97 -13.06 -2.65
C LEU A 706 -30.79 -13.24 -3.60
N LEU A 707 -29.73 -13.95 -3.19
CA LEU A 707 -28.57 -14.24 -4.05
C LEU A 707 -28.93 -15.22 -5.18
N ARG A 708 -29.72 -16.27 -4.88
CA ARG A 708 -30.22 -17.19 -5.90
C ARG A 708 -31.03 -16.47 -6.98
N ASP A 709 -31.83 -15.49 -6.60
CA ASP A 709 -32.76 -14.79 -7.47
C ASP A 709 -32.09 -13.66 -8.25
N LEU A 710 -30.80 -13.33 -8.00
CA LEU A 710 -30.01 -12.37 -8.78
C LEU A 710 -30.03 -12.70 -10.26
N LYS A 711 -29.89 -13.98 -10.64
CA LYS A 711 -29.93 -14.44 -12.04
C LYS A 711 -31.24 -14.10 -12.80
N THR A 712 -32.29 -13.72 -12.08
CA THR A 712 -33.56 -13.27 -12.69
C THR A 712 -33.56 -11.77 -13.04
N LYS A 713 -32.57 -11.03 -12.58
CA LYS A 713 -32.45 -9.60 -12.78
C LYS A 713 -31.55 -9.28 -13.96
N LYS A 714 -31.72 -8.09 -14.57
CA LYS A 714 -30.80 -7.60 -15.59
C LYS A 714 -29.40 -7.47 -15.03
N HIS A 715 -28.44 -8.05 -15.72
CA HIS A 715 -27.04 -8.05 -15.37
C HIS A 715 -26.16 -8.15 -16.62
N THR A 716 -24.89 -7.87 -16.47
CA THR A 716 -23.87 -7.96 -17.52
C THR A 716 -22.83 -8.99 -17.10
N LEU A 717 -22.48 -9.90 -18.01
CA LEU A 717 -21.36 -10.85 -17.85
C LEU A 717 -20.10 -10.17 -18.37
N LEU A 718 -19.04 -10.12 -17.56
CA LEU A 718 -17.71 -9.70 -17.98
C LEU A 718 -16.80 -10.92 -18.02
N TYR A 719 -16.09 -11.08 -19.13
CA TYR A 719 -15.13 -12.20 -19.25
C TYR A 719 -13.81 -11.72 -19.85
N TYR A 720 -12.73 -12.02 -19.14
CA TYR A 720 -11.36 -12.00 -19.63
C TYR A 720 -10.74 -13.37 -19.40
N GLY A 721 -10.35 -14.06 -20.45
CA GLY A 721 -9.78 -15.40 -20.37
C GLY A 721 -9.53 -16.04 -21.74
N PRO A 722 -8.85 -17.21 -21.80
CA PRO A 722 -8.50 -17.87 -23.05
C PRO A 722 -9.68 -18.47 -23.84
N THR A 723 -10.82 -18.78 -23.18
CA THR A 723 -11.97 -19.41 -23.80
C THR A 723 -12.57 -18.50 -24.86
N LYS A 724 -12.76 -19.00 -26.08
CA LYS A 724 -13.38 -18.25 -27.18
C LYS A 724 -14.83 -17.86 -26.88
N GLU A 725 -15.30 -16.74 -27.42
CA GLU A 725 -16.62 -16.20 -27.15
C GLU A 725 -17.76 -17.21 -27.38
N ALA A 726 -17.73 -17.95 -28.50
CA ALA A 726 -18.76 -18.94 -28.83
C ALA A 726 -18.80 -20.12 -27.80
N ASP A 727 -17.64 -20.56 -27.31
CA ASP A 727 -17.55 -21.63 -26.32
C ASP A 727 -17.96 -21.11 -24.93
N LEU A 728 -17.67 -19.84 -24.61
CA LEU A 728 -18.14 -19.16 -23.40
C LEU A 728 -19.67 -19.05 -23.42
N ASP A 729 -20.28 -18.57 -24.52
CA ASP A 729 -21.74 -18.50 -24.66
C ASP A 729 -22.40 -19.87 -24.50
N ALA A 730 -21.84 -20.90 -25.14
CA ALA A 730 -22.35 -22.28 -25.01
C ALA A 730 -22.29 -22.78 -23.56
N LEU A 731 -21.20 -22.50 -22.86
CA LEU A 731 -21.01 -22.88 -21.45
C LEU A 731 -21.97 -22.12 -20.54
N VAL A 732 -21.98 -20.79 -20.62
CA VAL A 732 -22.80 -19.91 -19.77
C VAL A 732 -24.29 -20.19 -20.00
N SER A 733 -24.74 -20.28 -21.26
CA SER A 733 -26.13 -20.58 -21.60
C SER A 733 -26.63 -21.92 -21.09
N LYS A 734 -25.70 -22.88 -20.89
CA LYS A 734 -26.00 -24.21 -20.33
C LYS A 734 -26.01 -24.24 -18.81
N VAL A 735 -25.18 -23.41 -18.15
CA VAL A 735 -24.91 -23.48 -16.72
C VAL A 735 -25.64 -22.38 -15.95
N HIS A 736 -25.55 -21.14 -16.41
CA HIS A 736 -26.23 -19.98 -15.82
C HIS A 736 -27.66 -19.86 -16.38
N LEU A 737 -28.58 -20.57 -15.74
CA LEU A 737 -29.96 -20.66 -16.21
C LEU A 737 -30.77 -19.44 -15.77
N THR A 738 -31.03 -18.55 -16.72
CA THR A 738 -31.86 -17.35 -16.53
C THR A 738 -33.27 -17.54 -17.10
N PRO A 739 -34.30 -16.81 -16.61
CA PRO A 739 -35.61 -16.75 -17.26
C PRO A 739 -35.50 -16.09 -18.62
N LYS A 740 -36.51 -16.30 -19.46
CA LYS A 740 -36.56 -15.72 -20.82
C LYS A 740 -36.54 -14.20 -20.83
N THR A 741 -37.11 -13.58 -19.79
CA THR A 741 -37.14 -12.10 -19.63
C THR A 741 -36.56 -11.78 -18.26
N LEU A 742 -35.48 -10.97 -18.24
CA LEU A 742 -34.84 -10.50 -17.04
C LEU A 742 -35.60 -9.31 -16.45
N ALA A 743 -35.88 -9.36 -15.16
CA ALA A 743 -36.52 -8.25 -14.45
C ALA A 743 -35.55 -7.05 -14.33
N PRO A 744 -36.07 -5.81 -14.34
CA PRO A 744 -35.24 -4.62 -14.13
C PRO A 744 -34.55 -4.64 -12.74
N ALA A 745 -33.53 -3.80 -12.59
CA ALA A 745 -32.91 -3.55 -11.29
C ALA A 745 -33.96 -3.02 -10.30
N PRO A 746 -33.90 -3.43 -9.02
CA PRO A 746 -34.75 -2.86 -7.98
C PRO A 746 -34.47 -1.35 -7.81
N ALA A 747 -35.48 -0.60 -7.35
CA ALA A 747 -35.31 0.82 -7.05
C ALA A 747 -34.33 1.01 -5.88
N ALA A 748 -33.45 2.01 -6.01
CA ALA A 748 -32.50 2.37 -4.96
C ALA A 748 -33.05 3.50 -4.09
N LYS A 749 -32.79 3.45 -2.79
CA LYS A 749 -32.91 4.58 -1.87
C LYS A 749 -31.57 5.27 -1.80
N GLU A 750 -31.46 6.43 -2.44
CA GLU A 750 -30.20 7.15 -2.55
C GLU A 750 -29.79 7.81 -1.23
N TYR A 751 -28.48 7.91 -1.00
CA TYR A 751 -27.92 8.73 0.06
C TYR A 751 -27.97 10.20 -0.38
N THR A 752 -28.59 11.05 0.43
CA THR A 752 -28.67 12.49 0.12
C THR A 752 -27.47 13.21 0.69
N ALA A 753 -26.67 13.78 -0.20
CA ALA A 753 -25.50 14.56 0.20
C ALA A 753 -25.93 15.83 0.96
N LEU A 754 -25.31 16.08 2.12
CA LEU A 754 -25.56 17.27 2.92
C LEU A 754 -24.81 18.47 2.35
N ARG A 755 -25.50 19.61 2.22
CA ARG A 755 -24.89 20.89 1.84
C ARG A 755 -24.13 21.51 3.01
N THR A 756 -23.13 22.31 2.70
CA THR A 756 -22.38 23.13 3.65
C THR A 756 -22.82 24.59 3.51
N THR A 757 -24.00 24.91 4.03
CA THR A 757 -24.58 26.27 3.99
C THR A 757 -23.93 27.21 4.99
N ASP A 758 -23.43 26.64 6.08
CA ASP A 758 -22.79 27.33 7.19
C ASP A 758 -21.55 26.56 7.62
N ASN A 759 -20.64 27.23 8.35
CA ASN A 759 -19.56 26.52 9.03
C ASN A 759 -20.13 25.70 10.20
N GLU A 760 -19.72 24.45 10.34
CA GLU A 760 -20.13 23.55 11.42
C GLU A 760 -18.94 22.74 11.90
N VAL A 761 -18.79 22.54 13.19
CA VAL A 761 -17.79 21.64 13.78
C VAL A 761 -18.52 20.39 14.31
N TRP A 762 -18.18 19.22 13.79
CA TRP A 762 -18.73 17.94 14.18
C TRP A 762 -17.66 17.06 14.80
N ILE A 763 -17.87 16.67 16.06
CA ILE A 763 -16.90 15.91 16.84
C ILE A 763 -17.48 14.54 17.17
N ALA A 764 -16.70 13.48 16.96
CA ALA A 764 -16.95 12.16 17.50
C ALA A 764 -15.81 11.75 18.45
N PRO A 765 -16.11 11.06 19.57
CA PRO A 765 -15.12 10.81 20.62
C PRO A 765 -14.16 9.67 20.20
N TYR A 766 -12.87 9.89 20.45
CA TYR A 766 -11.84 8.84 20.42
C TYR A 766 -10.64 9.28 21.27
N ASP A 767 -10.28 8.49 22.28
CA ASP A 767 -9.19 8.82 23.21
C ASP A 767 -7.83 8.39 22.62
N ALA A 768 -7.33 9.16 21.65
CA ALA A 768 -6.00 8.99 21.09
C ALA A 768 -5.16 10.27 21.23
N LYS A 769 -3.84 10.11 21.14
CA LYS A 769 -2.89 11.25 21.15
C LYS A 769 -2.97 12.07 19.88
N ASN A 770 -3.34 11.43 18.76
CA ASN A 770 -3.50 12.06 17.46
C ASN A 770 -4.98 12.09 17.08
N ILE A 771 -5.42 13.24 16.58
CA ILE A 771 -6.76 13.45 16.03
C ILE A 771 -6.74 13.26 14.51
N TYR A 772 -7.88 12.86 13.97
CA TYR A 772 -8.17 12.94 12.54
C TYR A 772 -9.08 14.15 12.31
N LEU A 773 -8.67 15.02 11.40
CA LEU A 773 -9.41 16.19 11.01
C LEU A 773 -9.66 16.20 9.51
N MET A 774 -10.88 16.49 9.11
CA MET A 774 -11.30 16.74 7.72
C MET A 774 -12.13 18.01 7.67
N MET A 775 -11.87 18.89 6.73
CA MET A 775 -12.75 19.99 6.36
C MET A 775 -13.46 19.61 5.07
N LEU A 776 -14.78 19.50 5.11
CA LEU A 776 -15.63 19.09 3.99
C LEU A 776 -16.44 20.28 3.48
N HIS A 777 -16.45 20.48 2.15
CA HIS A 777 -17.33 21.45 1.47
C HIS A 777 -18.18 20.75 0.40
N ASN A 778 -19.46 21.08 0.37
CA ASN A 778 -20.42 20.65 -0.64
C ASN A 778 -21.45 21.75 -0.93
N GLU A 779 -21.36 22.39 -2.06
CA GLU A 779 -22.36 23.38 -2.53
C GLU A 779 -23.31 22.80 -3.59
N GLY A 780 -23.15 21.52 -3.96
CA GLY A 780 -24.01 20.79 -4.86
C GLY A 780 -23.64 20.89 -6.31
N ALA A 781 -22.42 21.27 -6.58
CA ALA A 781 -21.91 21.24 -7.94
C ALA A 781 -22.04 19.82 -8.52
N LYS A 782 -22.35 19.76 -9.80
CA LYS A 782 -22.44 18.50 -10.53
C LYS A 782 -21.25 18.36 -11.46
N TRP A 783 -20.73 17.15 -11.50
CA TRP A 783 -19.62 16.84 -12.38
C TRP A 783 -20.04 16.81 -13.85
N ASN A 784 -19.12 17.20 -14.72
CA ASN A 784 -19.20 16.94 -16.15
C ASN A 784 -17.79 16.70 -16.72
N ALA A 785 -17.72 16.05 -17.90
CA ALA A 785 -16.43 15.67 -18.49
C ALA A 785 -15.54 16.86 -18.91
N ASP A 786 -16.09 18.06 -19.05
CA ASP A 786 -15.30 19.26 -19.44
C ASP A 786 -14.47 19.79 -18.26
N LYS A 787 -14.89 19.53 -17.02
CA LYS A 787 -14.16 19.90 -15.82
C LYS A 787 -13.02 18.90 -15.47
N ALA A 788 -13.04 17.68 -16.00
CA ALA A 788 -12.17 16.61 -15.56
C ALA A 788 -10.66 16.95 -15.61
N ALA A 789 -10.23 17.70 -16.61
CA ALA A 789 -8.83 18.09 -16.77
C ALA A 789 -8.40 19.16 -15.75
N ILE A 790 -9.24 20.14 -15.48
CA ILE A 790 -8.91 21.19 -14.50
C ILE A 790 -8.99 20.64 -13.08
N GLU A 791 -9.92 19.74 -12.77
CA GLU A 791 -9.99 19.07 -11.47
C GLU A 791 -8.74 18.22 -11.21
N ALA A 792 -8.31 17.44 -12.20
CA ALA A 792 -7.10 16.64 -12.09
C ALA A 792 -5.87 17.51 -11.86
N LEU A 793 -5.73 18.60 -12.64
CA LEU A 793 -4.59 19.51 -12.52
C LEU A 793 -4.62 20.30 -11.20
N PHE A 794 -5.80 20.74 -10.75
CA PHE A 794 -5.95 21.40 -9.45
C PHE A 794 -5.54 20.46 -8.30
N ASN A 795 -6.00 19.21 -8.32
CA ASN A 795 -5.63 18.24 -7.28
C ASN A 795 -4.12 18.00 -7.24
N GLU A 796 -3.48 17.82 -8.39
CA GLU A 796 -2.02 17.64 -8.48
C GLU A 796 -1.25 18.88 -8.00
N TYR A 797 -1.72 20.07 -8.34
CA TYR A 797 -1.11 21.33 -7.94
C TYR A 797 -1.28 21.64 -6.45
N PHE A 798 -2.50 21.41 -5.91
CA PHE A 798 -2.88 21.92 -4.59
C PHE A 798 -2.72 20.88 -3.47
N GLY A 799 -3.18 19.65 -3.63
CA GLY A 799 -3.31 18.72 -2.51
C GLY A 799 -2.90 17.27 -2.72
N GLY A 800 -2.51 16.88 -3.95
CA GLY A 800 -2.43 15.48 -4.37
C GLY A 800 -1.11 14.75 -4.11
N GLY A 801 -0.03 15.40 -3.68
CA GLY A 801 1.26 14.75 -3.52
C GLY A 801 2.27 15.59 -2.76
N MET A 802 3.51 15.09 -2.63
CA MET A 802 4.58 15.75 -1.87
C MET A 802 4.99 17.11 -2.47
N ASN A 803 4.74 17.33 -3.76
CA ASN A 803 4.98 18.60 -4.44
C ASN A 803 3.82 19.60 -4.32
N ALA A 804 2.65 19.13 -3.85
CA ALA A 804 1.45 19.94 -3.73
C ALA A 804 1.57 21.01 -2.63
N ILE A 805 0.86 22.10 -2.82
CA ILE A 805 0.88 23.27 -1.90
C ILE A 805 0.60 22.87 -0.46
N VAL A 806 -0.43 22.06 -0.22
CA VAL A 806 -0.85 21.62 1.11
C VAL A 806 0.26 20.87 1.85
N PHE A 807 0.91 19.94 1.17
CA PHE A 807 1.98 19.14 1.77
C PHE A 807 3.19 20.02 2.11
N GLN A 808 3.60 20.89 1.18
CA GLN A 808 4.73 21.78 1.35
C GLN A 808 4.54 22.75 2.54
N GLU A 809 3.35 23.28 2.72
CA GLU A 809 3.10 24.29 3.76
C GLU A 809 2.83 23.65 5.14
N LEU A 810 2.07 22.57 5.21
CA LEU A 810 1.69 21.97 6.51
C LEU A 810 2.76 21.03 7.05
N ARG A 811 3.35 20.18 6.21
CA ARG A 811 4.37 19.21 6.65
C ARG A 811 5.78 19.81 6.61
N GLU A 812 6.23 20.24 5.43
CA GLU A 812 7.63 20.60 5.22
C GLU A 812 8.04 21.90 5.92
N ALA A 813 7.21 22.93 5.80
CA ALA A 813 7.53 24.23 6.39
C ALA A 813 7.28 24.29 7.89
N ARG A 814 6.23 23.63 8.37
CA ARG A 814 5.72 23.82 9.76
C ARG A 814 5.80 22.57 10.62
N GLY A 815 6.02 21.38 10.05
CA GLY A 815 6.06 20.13 10.79
C GLY A 815 4.77 19.87 11.60
N LEU A 816 3.61 20.26 11.08
CA LEU A 816 2.34 20.17 11.80
C LEU A 816 1.77 18.76 11.79
N ALA A 817 2.13 17.95 10.79
CA ALA A 817 1.63 16.59 10.63
C ALA A 817 2.58 15.75 9.80
N TYR A 818 2.47 14.43 9.92
CA TYR A 818 3.18 13.48 9.05
C TYR A 818 2.61 13.50 7.62
N SER A 819 1.30 13.57 7.48
CA SER A 819 0.60 13.60 6.19
C SER A 819 -0.52 14.64 6.21
N ALA A 820 -0.59 15.44 5.15
CA ALA A 820 -1.65 16.39 4.90
C ALA A 820 -2.02 16.36 3.41
N SER A 821 -3.30 16.39 3.10
CA SER A 821 -3.80 16.37 1.74
C SER A 821 -5.08 17.17 1.57
N ALA A 822 -5.41 17.49 0.32
CA ALA A 822 -6.69 18.06 -0.07
C ALA A 822 -7.10 17.52 -1.43
N SER A 823 -8.40 17.38 -1.67
CA SER A 823 -8.89 16.85 -2.94
C SER A 823 -10.27 17.39 -3.30
N TYR A 824 -10.44 17.79 -4.53
CA TYR A 824 -11.74 17.98 -5.17
C TYR A 824 -12.15 16.64 -5.79
N SER A 825 -13.24 16.07 -5.28
CA SER A 825 -13.60 14.66 -5.52
C SER A 825 -14.62 14.53 -6.65
N ARG A 826 -14.25 13.74 -7.67
CA ARG A 826 -15.19 13.32 -8.72
C ARG A 826 -16.19 12.32 -8.16
N PRO A 827 -17.51 12.52 -8.37
CA PRO A 827 -18.52 11.56 -7.93
C PRO A 827 -18.50 10.29 -8.78
N ALA A 828 -19.14 9.23 -8.28
CA ALA A 828 -19.28 7.97 -9.01
C ALA A 828 -20.30 8.02 -10.16
N ARG A 829 -21.19 9.01 -10.18
CA ARG A 829 -22.25 9.24 -11.20
C ARG A 829 -22.41 10.74 -11.46
N PRO A 830 -22.77 11.17 -12.65
CA PRO A 830 -22.88 12.60 -12.98
C PRO A 830 -23.93 13.37 -12.13
N GLN A 831 -24.96 12.67 -11.65
CA GLN A 831 -26.00 13.27 -10.82
C GLN A 831 -25.62 13.43 -9.35
N ASP A 832 -24.59 12.79 -8.89
CA ASP A 832 -24.07 12.94 -7.53
C ASP A 832 -23.28 14.25 -7.38
N ASP A 833 -23.13 14.73 -6.14
CA ASP A 833 -22.44 15.99 -5.89
C ASP A 833 -20.92 15.81 -5.95
N GLU A 834 -20.24 16.80 -6.49
CA GLU A 834 -18.81 17.01 -6.25
C GLU A 834 -18.61 17.53 -4.82
N MET A 835 -17.52 17.12 -4.18
CA MET A 835 -17.18 17.56 -2.84
C MET A 835 -15.69 17.89 -2.76
N PHE A 836 -15.36 18.92 -2.02
CA PHE A 836 -13.98 19.21 -1.67
C PHE A 836 -13.73 18.83 -0.21
N PHE A 837 -12.57 18.24 0.08
CA PHE A 837 -12.16 17.96 1.44
C PHE A 837 -10.65 18.10 1.64
N THR A 838 -10.27 18.49 2.84
CA THR A 838 -8.91 18.38 3.36
C THR A 838 -8.84 17.19 4.31
N TYR A 839 -7.66 16.65 4.53
CA TYR A 839 -7.42 15.58 5.48
C TYR A 839 -6.05 15.72 6.14
N ILE A 840 -6.02 15.56 7.46
CA ILE A 840 -4.78 15.61 8.23
C ILE A 840 -4.90 14.74 9.49
N ILE A 841 -3.78 14.12 9.87
CA ILE A 841 -3.58 13.46 11.16
C ILE A 841 -2.54 14.29 11.93
N THR A 842 -2.91 14.81 13.09
CA THR A 842 -2.04 15.68 13.87
C THR A 842 -2.24 15.47 15.37
N GLN A 843 -1.39 16.05 16.20
CA GLN A 843 -1.57 16.04 17.65
C GLN A 843 -2.69 16.99 18.06
N ASN A 844 -3.32 16.69 19.20
CA ASN A 844 -4.42 17.50 19.74
C ASN A 844 -4.05 18.99 19.91
N ASP A 845 -2.83 19.27 20.37
CA ASP A 845 -2.32 20.63 20.62
C ASP A 845 -1.92 21.40 19.33
N LYS A 846 -1.77 20.72 18.20
CA LYS A 846 -1.47 21.33 16.88
C LYS A 846 -2.71 21.52 15.99
N MET A 847 -3.85 21.00 16.42
CA MET A 847 -5.08 21.00 15.61
C MET A 847 -5.45 22.40 15.10
N MET A 848 -5.43 23.40 15.98
CA MET A 848 -5.83 24.75 15.61
C MET A 848 -4.85 25.42 14.65
N ASP A 849 -3.54 25.11 14.77
CA ASP A 849 -2.53 25.56 13.80
C ASP A 849 -2.79 24.96 12.41
N CYS A 850 -3.17 23.68 12.37
CA CYS A 850 -3.56 23.02 11.12
C CYS A 850 -4.82 23.65 10.51
N VAL A 851 -5.85 23.90 11.30
CA VAL A 851 -7.10 24.54 10.84
C VAL A 851 -6.81 25.93 10.26
N ASN A 852 -6.05 26.74 11.00
CA ASN A 852 -5.72 28.11 10.58
C ASN A 852 -4.90 28.11 9.28
N GLU A 853 -3.94 27.22 9.16
CA GLU A 853 -3.13 27.14 7.95
C GLU A 853 -3.93 26.60 6.74
N PHE A 854 -4.80 25.60 6.94
CA PHE A 854 -5.71 25.18 5.88
C PHE A 854 -6.59 26.35 5.41
N LEU A 855 -7.21 27.08 6.33
CA LEU A 855 -8.04 28.25 5.98
C LEU A 855 -7.23 29.33 5.25
N ASN A 856 -5.99 29.55 5.65
CA ASN A 856 -5.09 30.48 4.95
C ASN A 856 -4.85 30.01 3.51
N LEU A 857 -4.48 28.74 3.30
CA LEU A 857 -4.20 28.18 1.97
C LEU A 857 -5.45 28.12 1.07
N LEU A 858 -6.61 27.81 1.64
CA LEU A 858 -7.87 27.76 0.91
C LEU A 858 -8.33 29.14 0.44
N ASN A 859 -8.20 30.15 1.30
CA ASN A 859 -8.62 31.52 1.00
C ASN A 859 -7.59 32.30 0.18
N ASN A 860 -6.31 31.97 0.31
CA ASN A 860 -5.18 32.63 -0.33
C ASN A 860 -4.29 31.58 -1.03
N THR A 861 -4.88 30.80 -1.94
CA THR A 861 -4.14 29.77 -2.68
C THR A 861 -2.91 30.39 -3.34
N PRO A 862 -1.68 29.95 -3.01
CA PRO A 862 -0.47 30.53 -3.58
C PRO A 862 -0.40 30.35 -5.10
N GLU A 863 -0.08 31.43 -5.82
CA GLU A 863 0.13 31.42 -7.27
C GLU A 863 1.60 31.12 -7.58
N ARG A 864 1.89 29.88 -8.04
CA ARG A 864 3.27 29.39 -8.26
C ARG A 864 3.39 28.76 -9.64
N GLU A 865 3.85 29.53 -10.62
CA GLU A 865 4.01 29.09 -12.02
C GLU A 865 4.86 27.82 -12.13
N ALA A 866 5.87 27.69 -11.32
CA ALA A 866 6.77 26.57 -11.32
C ALA A 866 6.12 25.25 -10.89
N ASN A 867 5.32 25.29 -9.83
CA ASN A 867 4.58 24.11 -9.35
C ASN A 867 3.47 23.73 -10.34
N PHE A 868 2.84 24.74 -10.96
CA PHE A 868 1.85 24.50 -12.02
C PHE A 868 2.45 23.74 -13.20
N LYS A 869 3.58 24.20 -13.74
CA LYS A 869 4.24 23.52 -14.87
C LYS A 869 4.66 22.11 -14.51
N LEU A 870 5.17 21.91 -13.31
CA LEU A 870 5.56 20.59 -12.83
C LEU A 870 4.35 19.66 -12.73
N ALA A 871 3.27 20.09 -12.11
CA ALA A 871 2.03 19.32 -11.99
C ALA A 871 1.43 18.96 -13.36
N GLN A 872 1.39 19.94 -14.28
CA GLN A 872 0.89 19.72 -15.64
C GLN A 872 1.74 18.69 -16.40
N GLN A 873 3.06 18.81 -16.36
CA GLN A 873 3.97 17.88 -17.04
C GLN A 873 3.93 16.48 -16.43
N ALA A 874 3.86 16.37 -15.10
CA ALA A 874 3.72 15.08 -14.41
C ALA A 874 2.46 14.34 -14.84
N LEU A 875 1.31 15.03 -14.85
CA LEU A 875 0.03 14.44 -15.32
C LEU A 875 0.08 14.03 -16.79
N ILE A 876 0.67 14.85 -17.69
CA ILE A 876 0.79 14.52 -19.11
C ILE A 876 1.65 13.25 -19.27
N LYS A 877 2.79 13.13 -18.59
CA LYS A 877 3.65 11.94 -18.66
C LYS A 877 2.98 10.71 -18.06
N SER A 878 2.28 10.85 -16.94
CA SER A 878 1.51 9.76 -16.31
C SER A 878 0.46 9.23 -17.29
N LEU A 879 -0.37 10.08 -17.87
CA LEU A 879 -1.40 9.69 -18.84
C LEU A 879 -0.82 9.12 -20.14
N ALA A 880 0.32 9.63 -20.61
CA ALA A 880 0.99 9.10 -21.81
C ALA A 880 1.51 7.68 -21.61
N THR A 881 1.87 7.31 -20.39
CA THR A 881 2.42 6.00 -20.03
C THR A 881 1.41 5.03 -19.42
N ALA A 882 0.26 5.53 -18.98
CA ALA A 882 -0.82 4.70 -18.47
C ALA A 882 -1.34 3.74 -19.54
N ARG A 883 -1.60 2.49 -19.13
CA ARG A 883 -2.21 1.47 -19.99
C ARG A 883 -3.32 0.75 -19.22
N THR A 884 -4.51 0.78 -19.77
CA THR A 884 -5.63 -0.04 -19.27
C THR A 884 -5.64 -1.35 -20.05
N THR A 885 -5.33 -2.46 -19.39
CA THR A 885 -5.13 -3.78 -20.01
C THR A 885 -6.05 -4.83 -19.42
N LYS A 886 -6.09 -6.01 -20.01
CA LYS A 886 -6.72 -7.23 -19.47
C LYS A 886 -8.18 -7.00 -19.07
N PHE A 887 -8.60 -7.49 -17.91
CA PHE A 887 -9.94 -7.29 -17.35
C PHE A 887 -10.26 -5.80 -17.08
N GLY A 888 -9.22 -4.98 -16.87
CA GLY A 888 -9.36 -3.53 -16.66
C GLY A 888 -10.08 -2.81 -17.80
N VAL A 889 -9.95 -3.28 -19.04
CA VAL A 889 -10.66 -2.74 -20.21
C VAL A 889 -12.19 -2.84 -20.04
N LEU A 890 -12.67 -4.01 -19.58
CA LEU A 890 -14.09 -4.26 -19.36
C LEU A 890 -14.63 -3.41 -18.20
N ALA A 891 -13.88 -3.33 -17.11
CA ALA A 891 -14.23 -2.52 -15.96
C ALA A 891 -14.22 -1.01 -16.28
N SER A 892 -13.28 -0.54 -17.12
CA SER A 892 -13.23 0.87 -17.56
C SER A 892 -14.45 1.24 -18.41
N TYR A 893 -14.89 0.33 -19.28
CA TYR A 893 -16.10 0.52 -20.05
C TYR A 893 -17.35 0.67 -19.16
N LEU A 894 -17.51 -0.19 -18.13
CA LEU A 894 -18.64 -0.05 -17.21
C LEU A 894 -18.60 1.28 -16.44
N ARG A 895 -17.43 1.72 -16.02
CA ARG A 895 -17.26 3.04 -15.36
C ARG A 895 -17.62 4.19 -16.31
N ALA A 896 -17.12 4.14 -17.54
CA ALA A 896 -17.46 5.15 -18.56
C ALA A 896 -18.97 5.19 -18.81
N LYS A 897 -19.59 4.03 -19.01
CA LYS A 897 -21.06 3.91 -19.21
C LYS A 897 -21.84 4.49 -18.01
N LYS A 898 -21.41 4.22 -16.77
CA LYS A 898 -22.02 4.77 -15.55
C LYS A 898 -21.90 6.29 -15.48
N MET A 899 -20.83 6.86 -16.02
CA MET A 899 -20.60 8.31 -16.13
C MET A 899 -21.25 8.94 -17.37
N GLY A 900 -22.00 8.16 -18.17
CA GLY A 900 -22.61 8.64 -19.40
C GLY A 900 -21.63 8.88 -20.56
N LEU A 901 -20.46 8.23 -20.51
CA LEU A 901 -19.40 8.37 -21.51
C LEU A 901 -19.33 7.12 -22.41
N ASP A 902 -18.95 7.33 -23.67
CA ASP A 902 -18.68 6.27 -24.65
C ASP A 902 -17.21 6.20 -25.10
N TYR A 903 -16.34 6.92 -24.41
CA TYR A 903 -14.90 7.03 -24.66
C TYR A 903 -14.10 6.97 -23.34
N ASP A 904 -12.79 6.73 -23.47
CA ASP A 904 -11.86 6.79 -22.31
C ASP A 904 -11.65 8.26 -21.90
N LEU A 905 -12.07 8.60 -20.69
CA LEU A 905 -11.97 9.96 -20.16
C LEU A 905 -10.52 10.47 -20.08
N ASN A 906 -9.55 9.57 -19.87
CA ASN A 906 -8.14 9.93 -19.82
C ASN A 906 -7.66 10.56 -21.14
N GLN A 907 -8.24 10.15 -22.28
CA GLN A 907 -7.93 10.77 -23.57
C GLN A 907 -8.32 12.27 -23.56
N LYS A 908 -9.52 12.58 -23.11
CA LYS A 908 -10.01 13.98 -23.05
C LYS A 908 -9.17 14.82 -22.08
N ILE A 909 -8.81 14.24 -20.91
CA ILE A 909 -7.94 14.91 -19.94
C ILE A 909 -6.59 15.22 -20.59
N TYR A 910 -5.94 14.21 -21.20
CA TYR A 910 -4.65 14.36 -21.86
C TYR A 910 -4.64 15.43 -22.94
N GLU A 911 -5.65 15.47 -23.81
CA GLU A 911 -5.79 16.45 -24.90
C GLU A 911 -6.08 17.87 -24.39
N THR A 912 -6.62 18.01 -23.18
CA THR A 912 -7.01 19.28 -22.58
C THR A 912 -5.88 19.90 -21.74
N LEU A 913 -5.14 19.07 -21.00
CA LEU A 913 -4.10 19.52 -20.07
C LEU A 913 -3.11 20.54 -20.67
N PRO A 914 -2.55 20.36 -21.90
CA PRO A 914 -1.60 21.33 -22.47
C PRO A 914 -2.17 22.73 -22.75
N LYS A 915 -3.51 22.87 -22.77
CA LYS A 915 -4.21 24.12 -23.05
C LYS A 915 -4.47 24.95 -21.78
N LEU A 916 -4.39 24.32 -20.61
CA LEU A 916 -4.65 24.96 -19.33
C LEU A 916 -3.47 25.84 -18.91
N GLN A 917 -3.78 26.95 -18.26
CA GLN A 917 -2.83 27.92 -17.71
C GLN A 917 -2.97 28.01 -16.19
N LEU A 918 -1.96 28.51 -15.49
CA LEU A 918 -2.01 28.73 -14.05
C LEU A 918 -3.25 29.50 -13.61
N LYS A 919 -3.61 30.51 -14.37
CA LYS A 919 -4.81 31.33 -14.12
C LYS A 919 -6.10 30.49 -14.10
N ASP A 920 -6.20 29.38 -14.88
CA ASP A 920 -7.37 28.51 -14.86
C ASP A 920 -7.46 27.74 -13.53
N VAL A 921 -6.32 27.28 -13.01
CA VAL A 921 -6.21 26.65 -11.69
C VAL A 921 -6.56 27.64 -10.58
N MET A 922 -6.07 28.89 -10.68
CA MET A 922 -6.38 29.93 -9.69
C MET A 922 -7.86 30.34 -9.71
N ASN A 923 -8.47 30.41 -10.89
CA ASN A 923 -9.91 30.65 -11.02
C ASN A 923 -10.71 29.48 -10.42
N PHE A 924 -10.31 28.25 -10.72
CA PHE A 924 -10.94 27.06 -10.14
C PHE A 924 -10.87 27.09 -8.61
N ALA A 925 -9.72 27.40 -8.02
CA ALA A 925 -9.56 27.52 -6.58
C ALA A 925 -10.47 28.61 -5.99
N LYS A 926 -10.48 29.80 -6.61
CA LYS A 926 -11.30 30.92 -6.17
C LYS A 926 -12.80 30.62 -6.20
N GLU A 927 -13.25 29.92 -7.23
CA GLU A 927 -14.66 29.61 -7.42
C GLU A 927 -15.15 28.45 -6.52
N ASN A 928 -14.30 27.47 -6.26
CA ASN A 928 -14.71 26.20 -5.64
C ASN A 928 -14.26 26.00 -4.21
N ILE A 929 -13.20 26.69 -3.73
CA ILE A 929 -12.67 26.48 -2.36
C ILE A 929 -12.47 27.74 -1.54
N ALA A 930 -12.20 28.89 -2.14
CA ALA A 930 -11.93 30.13 -1.42
C ALA A 930 -13.20 30.74 -0.82
N ASN A 931 -13.13 31.14 0.44
CA ASN A 931 -14.22 31.78 1.17
C ASN A 931 -15.52 30.94 1.21
N LYS A 932 -15.37 29.61 1.22
CA LYS A 932 -16.48 28.68 1.35
C LYS A 932 -16.73 28.34 2.81
N ASN A 933 -17.92 27.84 3.10
CA ASN A 933 -18.24 27.24 4.38
C ASN A 933 -17.75 25.81 4.44
N TYR A 934 -17.24 25.37 5.58
CA TYR A 934 -16.72 24.04 5.79
C TYR A 934 -17.40 23.34 6.96
N ARG A 935 -17.63 22.03 6.82
CA ARG A 935 -17.95 21.13 7.92
C ARG A 935 -16.66 20.51 8.40
N TYR A 936 -16.25 20.85 9.63
CA TYR A 936 -15.04 20.33 10.27
C TYR A 936 -15.42 19.04 10.98
N LEU A 937 -14.89 17.91 10.49
CA LEU A 937 -15.10 16.58 11.05
C LEU A 937 -13.87 16.22 11.87
N ILE A 938 -14.03 16.08 13.18
CA ILE A 938 -12.94 15.84 14.13
C ILE A 938 -13.21 14.55 14.90
N LEU A 939 -12.27 13.60 14.79
CA LEU A 939 -12.26 12.42 15.65
C LEU A 939 -11.23 12.63 16.77
N GLY A 940 -11.68 12.82 17.99
CA GLY A 940 -10.84 13.10 19.15
C GLY A 940 -11.65 13.23 20.44
N ASP A 941 -10.99 13.18 21.59
CA ASP A 941 -11.63 13.39 22.89
C ASP A 941 -11.75 14.90 23.17
N GLU A 942 -12.97 15.38 23.43
CA GLU A 942 -13.27 16.78 23.73
C GLU A 942 -12.40 17.37 24.87
N LYS A 943 -12.00 16.53 25.85
CA LYS A 943 -11.13 16.94 26.97
C LYS A 943 -9.72 17.36 26.48
N ASN A 944 -9.31 16.89 25.35
CA ASN A 944 -7.98 17.12 24.77
C ASN A 944 -8.00 18.17 23.64
N LEU A 945 -9.19 18.71 23.27
CA LEU A 945 -9.36 19.68 22.19
C LEU A 945 -9.52 21.09 22.75
N ASP A 946 -9.09 22.09 22.01
CA ASP A 946 -9.38 23.51 22.29
C ASP A 946 -10.82 23.84 21.86
N MET A 947 -11.79 23.42 22.69
CA MET A 947 -13.21 23.62 22.43
C MET A 947 -13.57 25.09 22.26
N LYS A 948 -12.93 25.98 23.04
CA LYS A 948 -13.18 27.45 22.98
C LYS A 948 -12.73 28.02 21.62
N ALA A 949 -11.65 27.55 21.08
CA ALA A 949 -11.20 27.96 19.75
C ALA A 949 -12.13 27.42 18.65
N LEU A 950 -12.58 26.16 18.77
CA LEU A 950 -13.55 25.56 17.84
C LEU A 950 -14.91 26.30 17.86
N GLU A 951 -15.43 26.68 19.03
CA GLU A 951 -16.67 27.45 19.19
C GLU A 951 -16.61 28.85 18.55
N LYS A 952 -15.40 29.40 18.39
CA LYS A 952 -15.20 30.68 17.66
C LYS A 952 -15.27 30.50 16.13
N ILE A 953 -14.98 29.31 15.64
CA ILE A 953 -15.05 29.00 14.19
C ILE A 953 -16.50 28.81 13.78
N ALA A 954 -17.26 27.99 14.52
CA ALA A 954 -18.63 27.63 14.17
C ALA A 954 -19.37 26.94 15.35
N THR A 955 -20.66 26.67 15.15
CA THR A 955 -21.46 25.83 16.04
C THR A 955 -20.87 24.43 16.15
N VAL A 956 -20.55 24.00 17.36
CA VAL A 956 -20.01 22.68 17.66
C VAL A 956 -21.16 21.71 17.94
N LYS A 957 -21.10 20.54 17.29
CA LYS A 957 -21.99 19.40 17.49
C LYS A 957 -21.15 18.18 17.87
N CYS A 958 -21.44 17.61 19.04
CA CYS A 958 -20.79 16.39 19.50
C CYS A 958 -21.73 15.20 19.27
N PHE A 959 -21.19 14.13 18.70
CA PHE A 959 -21.90 12.90 18.39
C PHE A 959 -21.35 11.76 19.23
N THR A 960 -22.18 10.79 19.53
CA THR A 960 -21.71 9.52 20.12
C THR A 960 -21.20 8.58 19.02
N THR A 961 -20.35 7.63 19.42
CA THR A 961 -19.92 6.55 18.51
C THR A 961 -21.12 5.79 17.92
N ASN A 962 -22.15 5.53 18.74
CA ASN A 962 -23.35 4.82 18.27
C ASN A 962 -24.12 5.62 17.21
N GLU A 963 -24.26 6.94 17.36
CA GLU A 963 -24.95 7.77 16.37
C GLU A 963 -24.26 7.71 14.99
N ILE A 964 -22.92 7.82 14.94
CA ILE A 964 -22.21 7.80 13.67
C ILE A 964 -22.20 6.40 13.03
N PHE A 965 -22.37 5.33 13.80
CA PHE A 965 -22.54 3.96 13.31
C PHE A 965 -24.00 3.56 13.04
N GLY A 966 -24.97 4.39 13.40
CA GLY A 966 -26.39 4.16 13.13
C GLY A 966 -27.10 3.22 14.12
N GLU A 967 -26.66 3.21 15.38
CA GLU A 967 -27.25 2.40 16.46
C GLU A 967 -27.86 3.27 17.57
#